data_f06aaffd78ff85893a55fc9dab69d1e4
#
_entry.id   f06aaffd78ff85893a55fc9dab69d1e4
#
_cell.length_a   1.000
_cell.length_b   1.000
_cell.length_c   1.000
_cell.angle_alpha   90.00
_cell.angle_beta   90.00
_cell.angle_gamma   90.00
#
_symmetry.space_group_name_H-M   'P 1'
#
loop_
_entity.id
_entity.type
_entity.pdbx_description
1 polymer ?
#
loop_
_entity_poly.entity_id
_entity_poly.type
_entity_poly.pdbx_seq_one_letter_code
_entity_poly.pdbx_strand_id
1 'polypeptide(L)'
;MLRKWALGLVCSGIILGLMVIAEPKTVEPLAWQWAKAARLAAPPVAVLLELGLTDTEPSDWSGRATLTGGRVVHREGYRFRDTDAIQGDSWTVRSKRPIRLPKGQPALARLEGIDSVGVVFHLAELKPEAELSIEIPGRMPAKETVKLSEVLAGKTVLLWNKSAAVRLLSTATPMVTEATEDDHPAACYAPDGSLWVAYTAYRLRRPDRRVEALPLKQMPDHFRDFNVPEAADQVLVRCLRQGRWSDPIAITSPQEDIVRCAIAADKEGRIAVFYSAQRHGNYDIYLRWLEPIDKSKTDSQSPQPGAEMLVSEDSPGPDLAPVACTDQQGRIWVAWQSWDRAGKSSVRFCAYEKGKVVQSGRLATNPAANQWSPAIAAAADGRVAIAFDVYNGDYDVYIAVIEAGKINFYPVATSPKFEARPSIAWDNAGRLWIAYEEGTENWGKDFGAFDTEGQPLYASRAVRVVCWQDGRLFEPLAQLPSSKVEPPKMPYEALAAVRFERTPRYSHPRLGLDTHGRVWLTYRQKFGTRYSTHPGSYWLSYLRCYDGKQWSEPIEIHHSCNLMDSRPVLLPHTNGGILVVHNTDGRYTTPDKVGYDLYLSTCDLPGSSLAAELRPRAPGTKDLDAHRKEQEAVRRMREYQVRAGGKLYYLLRGEFHRHTEISWDGGPDGCLEDMFRYAIDAASLDWIGNGDHDNGAGREYTWWLTQKMTDAYHVAGVFTPMFTYERSVPYPHGHRNVMFARRGILTLPRLDEPDPDKRVAGVHADDTKMLYRYLRELGGICASHTSATSMGTDWRDHDPLVEPIVEIYQGDRMNYEYPDCPRAGYDPKSGKFPPQIGGWQPSGYINNALAKGYRLGFQASSDHWSTHISYFVALAERRDREAILEAARKRHCYAATDNIILDVRSGTHIMGDEWETMQPPIFQIYVRGTAEIKQVDVIRDSQVVATLEGGRSEEQRLAWTDPKPERNLHYYYFRVMQTDGELAWSSPMWVRYKR
;
A
#
# COMPACT_ATOMS: atom_id res chain seq x y z
N MET A 1 30.59 -74.23 28.04
CA MET A 1 30.15 -74.42 26.66
C MET A 1 29.96 -73.06 26.01
N LEU A 2 30.70 -72.81 24.97
CA LEU A 2 30.86 -71.63 24.18
C LEU A 2 29.54 -71.18 23.55
N ARG A 3 29.30 -69.83 23.53
CA ARG A 3 28.81 -69.06 22.33
C ARG A 3 29.27 -67.65 22.38
N LYS A 4 29.96 -67.29 21.33
CA LYS A 4 30.51 -65.95 20.99
C LYS A 4 29.36 -64.96 20.71
N TRP A 5 29.52 -63.73 21.21
CA TRP A 5 28.79 -62.59 20.74
C TRP A 5 29.75 -61.64 20.01
N ALA A 6 29.57 -61.49 18.73
CA ALA A 6 30.33 -60.49 17.96
C ALA A 6 29.64 -59.10 18.13
N LEU A 7 30.37 -58.07 18.56
CA LEU A 7 29.97 -56.69 18.52
C LEU A 7 30.04 -56.23 17.06
N GLY A 8 28.89 -55.81 16.51
CA GLY A 8 28.84 -55.03 15.27
C GLY A 8 28.74 -53.54 15.62
N LEU A 9 29.80 -52.78 15.36
CA LEU A 9 29.76 -51.34 15.32
C LEU A 9 28.90 -50.90 14.13
N VAL A 10 27.79 -50.25 14.39
CA VAL A 10 27.03 -49.52 13.37
C VAL A 10 27.57 -48.07 13.34
N CYS A 11 28.41 -47.78 12.37
CA CYS A 11 28.73 -46.40 11.99
C CYS A 11 27.53 -45.82 11.26
N SER A 12 26.82 -44.91 11.93
CA SER A 12 25.82 -44.05 11.28
C SER A 12 26.51 -42.97 10.44
N GLY A 13 26.84 -43.31 9.21
CA GLY A 13 27.25 -42.33 8.21
C GLY A 13 26.03 -41.56 7.72
N ILE A 14 25.98 -40.24 8.02
CA ILE A 14 25.07 -39.35 7.38
C ILE A 14 25.52 -39.19 5.93
N ILE A 15 24.91 -39.91 5.02
CA ILE A 15 25.06 -39.72 3.58
C ILE A 15 24.16 -38.52 3.24
N LEU A 16 24.78 -37.33 3.07
CA LEU A 16 24.18 -36.25 2.32
C LEU A 16 24.00 -36.70 0.87
N GLY A 17 22.86 -37.24 0.56
CA GLY A 17 22.52 -37.66 -0.80
C GLY A 17 22.31 -36.40 -1.65
N LEU A 18 23.31 -36.02 -2.42
CA LEU A 18 23.10 -35.22 -3.63
C LEU A 18 22.26 -36.09 -4.57
N MET A 19 20.95 -35.81 -4.62
CA MET A 19 20.11 -36.39 -5.67
C MET A 19 20.43 -35.68 -6.97
N VAL A 20 21.20 -36.27 -7.82
CA VAL A 20 21.27 -35.93 -9.24
C VAL A 20 19.95 -36.42 -9.86
N ILE A 21 19.00 -35.47 -10.01
CA ILE A 21 17.76 -35.75 -10.71
C ILE A 21 18.10 -35.86 -12.20
N ALA A 22 17.81 -36.99 -12.81
CA ALA A 22 17.95 -37.20 -14.24
C ALA A 22 17.18 -36.12 -15.00
N GLU A 23 17.84 -35.47 -15.96
CA GLU A 23 17.22 -34.45 -16.80
C GLU A 23 16.03 -35.05 -17.58
N PRO A 24 14.78 -34.60 -17.34
CA PRO A 24 13.67 -34.97 -18.19
C PRO A 24 13.84 -34.30 -19.56
N LYS A 25 13.30 -34.89 -20.61
CA LYS A 25 13.21 -34.24 -21.93
C LYS A 25 12.53 -32.91 -21.78
N THR A 26 13.28 -31.83 -21.89
CA THR A 26 12.81 -30.48 -21.62
C THR A 26 11.91 -30.00 -22.76
N VAL A 27 10.60 -29.89 -22.49
CA VAL A 27 9.67 -29.17 -23.36
C VAL A 27 9.70 -27.70 -22.91
N GLU A 28 10.03 -26.78 -23.82
CA GLU A 28 10.06 -25.36 -23.48
C GLU A 28 8.64 -24.80 -23.33
N PRO A 29 8.38 -23.95 -22.31
CA PRO A 29 7.11 -23.22 -22.19
C PRO A 29 6.79 -22.41 -23.45
N LEU A 30 5.52 -22.27 -23.81
CA LEU A 30 5.09 -21.51 -24.99
C LEU A 30 5.59 -20.06 -24.97
N ALA A 31 5.56 -19.42 -23.82
CA ALA A 31 6.04 -18.05 -23.67
C ALA A 31 7.52 -17.90 -24.08
N TRP A 32 8.36 -18.91 -23.83
CA TRP A 32 9.76 -18.92 -24.25
C TRP A 32 9.90 -19.13 -25.76
N GLN A 33 9.09 -20.06 -26.32
CA GLN A 33 9.11 -20.30 -27.77
C GLN A 33 8.69 -19.03 -28.53
N TRP A 34 7.66 -18.35 -28.03
CA TRP A 34 7.17 -17.09 -28.65
C TRP A 34 8.12 -15.93 -28.42
N ALA A 35 8.77 -15.83 -27.25
CA ALA A 35 9.82 -14.85 -27.02
C ALA A 35 11.02 -15.03 -27.96
N LYS A 36 11.43 -16.27 -28.23
CA LYS A 36 12.51 -16.57 -29.21
C LYS A 36 12.15 -16.20 -30.65
N ALA A 37 10.84 -16.21 -30.97
CA ALA A 37 10.35 -15.73 -32.26
C ALA A 37 10.33 -14.20 -32.37
N ALA A 38 10.31 -13.47 -31.25
CA ALA A 38 10.32 -12.03 -31.20
C ALA A 38 11.70 -11.50 -31.68
N ARG A 39 11.69 -10.59 -32.63
CA ARG A 39 12.92 -9.94 -33.15
C ARG A 39 13.07 -8.55 -32.56
N LEU A 40 13.32 -8.51 -31.25
CA LEU A 40 13.57 -7.25 -30.55
C LEU A 40 15.03 -6.85 -30.75
N ALA A 41 15.27 -5.58 -31.12
CA ALA A 41 16.64 -5.06 -31.18
C ALA A 41 17.24 -5.04 -29.77
N ALA A 42 18.51 -5.43 -29.65
CA ALA A 42 19.23 -5.27 -28.39
C ALA A 42 19.39 -3.76 -28.09
N PRO A 43 18.83 -3.25 -27.01
CA PRO A 43 19.02 -1.84 -26.65
C PRO A 43 20.45 -1.59 -26.17
N PRO A 44 20.91 -0.32 -26.14
CA PRO A 44 22.18 0.04 -25.52
C PRO A 44 22.18 -0.39 -24.04
N VAL A 45 23.34 -0.83 -23.55
CA VAL A 45 23.52 -1.16 -22.12
C VAL A 45 23.54 0.14 -21.31
N ALA A 46 22.83 0.18 -20.18
CA ALA A 46 22.84 1.32 -19.27
C ALA A 46 23.80 1.10 -18.08
N VAL A 47 24.74 2.03 -17.89
CA VAL A 47 25.74 1.99 -16.83
C VAL A 47 25.68 3.29 -16.05
N LEU A 48 25.49 3.21 -14.74
CA LEU A 48 25.43 4.36 -13.84
C LEU A 48 26.80 4.62 -13.21
N LEU A 49 27.30 5.83 -13.33
CA LEU A 49 28.29 6.40 -12.45
C LEU A 49 27.55 7.12 -11.32
N GLU A 50 27.50 6.53 -10.14
CA GLU A 50 26.88 7.09 -8.95
C GLU A 50 27.90 7.80 -8.10
N LEU A 51 27.59 9.01 -7.61
CA LEU A 51 28.47 9.94 -6.94
C LEU A 51 27.92 10.33 -5.56
N GLY A 52 28.78 10.66 -4.60
CA GLY A 52 28.37 11.14 -3.30
C GLY A 52 27.88 10.05 -2.35
N LEU A 53 28.49 8.87 -2.40
CA LEU A 53 28.12 7.73 -1.57
C LEU A 53 28.59 7.84 -0.12
N THR A 54 29.50 8.80 0.19
CA THR A 54 30.05 9.01 1.54
C THR A 54 29.81 10.42 2.05
N ASP A 55 29.80 10.57 3.36
CA ASP A 55 29.51 11.81 4.08
C ASP A 55 30.62 12.85 4.05
N THR A 56 31.86 12.41 3.81
CA THR A 56 33.08 13.20 3.93
C THR A 56 33.45 13.96 2.67
N GLU A 57 32.71 13.74 1.59
CA GLU A 57 33.04 14.19 0.26
C GLU A 57 32.56 15.62 -0.05
N PRO A 58 33.22 16.35 -0.99
CA PRO A 58 32.72 17.62 -1.48
C PRO A 58 31.28 17.52 -1.99
N SER A 59 30.54 18.59 -1.86
CA SER A 59 29.15 18.64 -2.37
C SER A 59 29.07 18.69 -3.89
N ASP A 60 30.10 19.22 -4.55
CA ASP A 60 30.12 19.45 -6.00
C ASP A 60 31.07 18.49 -6.69
N TRP A 61 30.60 17.91 -7.77
CA TRP A 61 31.32 16.99 -8.62
C TRP A 61 31.29 17.50 -10.05
N SER A 62 32.46 17.67 -10.62
CA SER A 62 32.61 17.99 -12.03
C SER A 62 33.61 17.05 -12.66
N GLY A 63 33.29 16.49 -13.78
CA GLY A 63 34.13 15.49 -14.39
C GLY A 63 33.77 15.19 -15.84
N ARG A 64 34.51 14.27 -16.41
CA ARG A 64 34.24 13.71 -17.74
C ARG A 64 34.47 12.22 -17.76
N ALA A 65 33.81 11.52 -18.70
CA ALA A 65 34.01 10.11 -18.92
C ALA A 65 34.24 9.80 -20.40
N THR A 66 35.22 8.95 -20.66
CA THR A 66 35.57 8.48 -21.99
C THR A 66 35.50 6.97 -22.05
N LEU A 67 34.92 6.42 -23.12
CA LEU A 67 34.81 5.00 -23.38
C LEU A 67 35.85 4.55 -24.39
N THR A 68 36.58 3.50 -24.09
CA THR A 68 37.41 2.77 -25.04
C THR A 68 36.81 1.42 -25.35
N GLY A 69 36.91 0.95 -26.58
CA GLY A 69 36.31 -0.35 -26.94
C GLY A 69 34.81 -0.38 -27.08
N GLY A 70 34.17 0.77 -27.39
CA GLY A 70 32.74 0.86 -27.59
C GLY A 70 32.30 2.27 -27.96
N ARG A 71 30.98 2.52 -27.98
CA ARG A 71 30.39 3.82 -28.31
C ARG A 71 29.39 4.26 -27.28
N VAL A 72 29.51 5.49 -26.78
CA VAL A 72 28.49 6.13 -25.97
C VAL A 72 27.37 6.66 -26.87
N VAL A 73 26.17 6.13 -26.74
CA VAL A 73 25.00 6.49 -27.54
C VAL A 73 24.33 7.75 -27.00
N HIS A 74 24.15 7.77 -25.65
CA HIS A 74 23.46 8.83 -24.93
C HIS A 74 23.98 8.94 -23.52
N ARG A 75 23.80 10.09 -22.90
CA ARG A 75 24.05 10.35 -21.48
C ARG A 75 22.82 11.03 -20.90
N GLU A 76 22.44 10.64 -19.70
CA GLU A 76 21.36 11.29 -18.97
C GLU A 76 21.72 11.49 -17.49
N GLY A 77 21.04 12.44 -16.84
CA GLY A 77 21.23 12.71 -15.43
C GLY A 77 20.48 11.70 -14.55
N TYR A 78 21.16 11.16 -13.55
CA TYR A 78 20.54 10.34 -12.52
C TYR A 78 20.26 11.21 -11.30
N ARG A 79 18.98 11.45 -11.00
CA ARG A 79 18.51 12.31 -9.90
C ARG A 79 19.00 13.76 -10.01
N PHE A 80 19.15 14.24 -11.22
CA PHE A 80 19.55 15.62 -11.46
C PHE A 80 18.52 16.64 -10.96
N ARG A 81 19.02 17.83 -10.62
CA ARG A 81 18.23 19.03 -10.30
C ARG A 81 18.62 20.16 -11.23
N ASP A 82 17.91 21.29 -11.13
CA ASP A 82 18.09 22.47 -11.98
C ASP A 82 19.53 23.01 -12.05
N THR A 83 20.34 22.73 -11.01
CA THR A 83 21.75 23.12 -10.94
C THR A 83 22.70 22.10 -11.56
N ASP A 84 22.21 20.95 -11.95
CA ASP A 84 23.01 19.85 -12.48
C ASP A 84 22.96 19.87 -14.02
N ALA A 85 24.07 19.56 -14.68
CA ALA A 85 24.16 19.66 -16.14
C ALA A 85 25.09 18.60 -16.74
N ILE A 86 24.76 18.20 -17.97
CA ILE A 86 25.64 17.43 -18.86
C ILE A 86 25.90 18.28 -20.10
N GLN A 87 27.19 18.44 -20.43
CA GLN A 87 27.64 19.16 -21.61
C GLN A 87 28.67 18.31 -22.40
N GLY A 88 28.21 17.64 -23.46
CA GLY A 88 29.06 16.72 -24.21
C GLY A 88 29.54 15.56 -23.33
N ASP A 89 30.84 15.42 -23.13
CA ASP A 89 31.46 14.39 -22.31
C ASP A 89 31.61 14.78 -20.84
N SER A 90 31.30 16.02 -20.49
CA SER A 90 31.47 16.59 -19.16
C SER A 90 30.14 16.72 -18.42
N TRP A 91 30.19 16.66 -17.10
CA TRP A 91 29.03 16.88 -16.23
C TRP A 91 29.40 17.74 -15.01
N THR A 92 28.40 18.39 -14.43
CA THR A 92 28.49 19.08 -13.15
C THR A 92 27.26 18.73 -12.33
N VAL A 93 27.47 18.18 -11.12
CA VAL A 93 26.37 17.74 -10.22
C VAL A 93 26.68 18.10 -8.77
N ARG A 94 25.62 18.38 -8.02
CA ARG A 94 25.70 18.62 -6.58
C ARG A 94 25.17 17.40 -5.80
N SER A 95 26.07 16.65 -5.19
CA SER A 95 25.74 15.44 -4.45
C SER A 95 25.17 15.69 -3.06
N LYS A 96 25.68 16.70 -2.35
CA LYS A 96 25.17 17.05 -1.02
C LYS A 96 24.00 18.01 -1.13
N ARG A 97 22.85 17.53 -0.73
CA ARG A 97 21.59 18.28 -0.79
C ARG A 97 21.12 18.51 0.63
N PRO A 98 20.84 19.75 1.05
CA PRO A 98 20.44 20.02 2.41
C PRO A 98 19.13 19.30 2.73
N ILE A 99 19.18 18.40 3.68
CA ILE A 99 18.00 17.84 4.31
C ILE A 99 17.66 18.78 5.47
N ARG A 100 16.49 19.40 5.40
CA ARG A 100 15.99 20.23 6.50
C ARG A 100 15.39 19.33 7.56
N LEU A 101 16.19 19.02 8.56
CA LEU A 101 15.68 18.34 9.76
C LEU A 101 15.01 19.35 10.70
N PRO A 102 13.91 18.98 11.37
CA PRO A 102 13.37 19.76 12.47
C PRO A 102 14.45 20.01 13.52
N LYS A 103 14.48 21.22 14.08
CA LYS A 103 15.46 21.61 15.08
C LYS A 103 15.41 20.66 16.29
N GLY A 104 16.55 20.06 16.63
CA GLY A 104 16.67 19.15 17.78
C GLY A 104 16.48 17.66 17.44
N GLN A 105 16.18 17.31 16.20
CA GLN A 105 16.17 15.90 15.79
C GLN A 105 17.60 15.41 15.48
N PRO A 106 17.97 14.18 15.86
CA PRO A 106 19.24 13.60 15.44
C PRO A 106 19.29 13.52 13.91
N ALA A 107 20.51 13.61 13.36
CA ALA A 107 20.74 13.48 11.93
C ALA A 107 20.33 12.09 11.44
N LEU A 108 19.02 11.89 11.26
CA LEU A 108 18.38 10.67 10.73
C LEU A 108 18.72 10.37 9.28
N ALA A 109 19.45 11.20 8.79
CA ALA A 109 19.16 11.63 7.53
C ALA A 109 20.06 11.22 6.39
N ARG A 110 20.90 10.31 6.55
CA ARG A 110 21.61 9.76 5.41
C ARG A 110 21.14 8.36 5.18
N LEU A 111 19.92 8.34 4.70
CA LEU A 111 19.29 7.15 4.26
C LEU A 111 19.84 6.77 2.91
N GLU A 112 20.10 5.50 2.80
CA GLU A 112 20.64 4.80 1.65
C GLU A 112 20.22 5.42 0.32
N GLY A 113 21.16 6.03 -0.39
CA GLY A 113 21.00 6.49 -1.75
C GLY A 113 20.19 7.77 -1.99
N ILE A 114 19.63 8.43 -0.98
CA ILE A 114 18.86 9.67 -1.18
C ILE A 114 19.71 10.83 -1.68
N ASP A 115 20.94 10.93 -1.20
CA ASP A 115 21.83 12.03 -1.54
C ASP A 115 22.74 11.73 -2.73
N SER A 116 22.73 10.50 -3.23
CA SER A 116 23.53 10.16 -4.40
C SER A 116 22.91 10.73 -5.67
N VAL A 117 23.75 11.16 -6.56
CA VAL A 117 23.44 11.62 -7.90
C VAL A 117 24.37 10.94 -8.88
N GLY A 118 24.13 11.03 -10.16
CA GLY A 118 25.02 10.35 -11.08
C GLY A 118 24.75 10.66 -12.54
N VAL A 119 25.50 9.99 -13.37
CA VAL A 119 25.37 10.06 -14.83
C VAL A 119 25.14 8.64 -15.34
N VAL A 120 24.09 8.44 -16.11
CA VAL A 120 23.83 7.19 -16.83
C VAL A 120 24.42 7.29 -18.23
N PHE A 121 25.23 6.29 -18.58
CA PHE A 121 25.80 6.13 -19.90
C PHE A 121 25.08 5.00 -20.63
N HIS A 122 24.49 5.29 -21.77
CA HIS A 122 23.93 4.29 -22.68
C HIS A 122 25.01 3.89 -23.67
N LEU A 123 25.44 2.63 -23.62
CA LEU A 123 26.64 2.11 -24.32
C LEU A 123 26.24 1.07 -25.38
N ALA A 124 26.87 1.12 -26.53
CA ALA A 124 26.68 0.16 -27.59
C ALA A 124 28.02 -0.30 -28.18
N GLU A 125 28.01 -1.39 -28.98
CA GLU A 125 29.17 -1.91 -29.71
C GLU A 125 30.36 -2.21 -28.78
N LEU A 126 30.04 -2.71 -27.59
CA LEU A 126 31.04 -2.98 -26.55
C LEU A 126 31.89 -4.21 -26.92
N LYS A 127 33.21 -4.01 -26.89
CA LYS A 127 34.19 -5.09 -27.00
C LYS A 127 34.47 -5.71 -25.64
N PRO A 128 34.92 -6.96 -25.52
CA PRO A 128 35.24 -7.61 -24.26
C PRO A 128 36.20 -6.84 -23.35
N GLU A 129 37.13 -6.11 -23.96
CA GLU A 129 38.14 -5.26 -23.30
C GLU A 129 37.69 -3.82 -23.06
N ALA A 130 36.39 -3.50 -23.24
CA ALA A 130 35.90 -2.15 -23.12
C ALA A 130 36.09 -1.59 -21.68
N GLU A 131 36.57 -0.34 -21.63
CA GLU A 131 36.85 0.35 -20.35
C GLU A 131 36.23 1.75 -20.37
N LEU A 132 35.64 2.10 -19.19
CA LEU A 132 35.14 3.44 -18.91
C LEU A 132 36.19 4.20 -18.05
N SER A 133 36.82 5.21 -18.60
CA SER A 133 37.76 6.09 -17.90
C SER A 133 37.02 7.33 -17.42
N ILE A 134 37.05 7.56 -16.11
CA ILE A 134 36.34 8.66 -15.42
C ILE A 134 37.41 9.60 -14.85
N GLU A 135 37.36 10.85 -15.19
CA GLU A 135 38.29 11.90 -14.73
C GLU A 135 37.52 12.95 -13.93
N ILE A 136 37.94 13.18 -12.69
CA ILE A 136 37.36 14.18 -11.80
C ILE A 136 38.52 15.03 -11.26
N PRO A 137 38.70 16.27 -11.75
CA PRO A 137 39.76 17.17 -11.26
C PRO A 137 39.66 17.38 -9.75
N GLY A 138 40.81 17.37 -9.09
CA GLY A 138 40.91 17.55 -7.63
C GLY A 138 40.72 16.27 -6.80
N ARG A 139 40.48 15.13 -7.44
CA ARG A 139 40.49 13.81 -6.77
C ARG A 139 41.85 13.15 -6.83
N MET A 140 42.10 12.19 -5.91
CA MET A 140 43.30 11.39 -5.92
C MET A 140 42.93 9.89 -5.92
N PRO A 141 43.26 9.17 -7.01
CA PRO A 141 43.78 9.66 -8.29
C PRO A 141 42.75 10.53 -9.02
N ALA A 142 43.20 11.46 -9.89
CA ALA A 142 42.32 12.30 -10.68
C ALA A 142 41.55 11.52 -11.75
N LYS A 143 42.01 10.30 -12.06
CA LYS A 143 41.42 9.42 -13.07
C LYS A 143 41.30 8.00 -12.52
N GLU A 144 40.12 7.42 -12.67
CA GLU A 144 39.85 6.02 -12.45
C GLU A 144 39.43 5.33 -13.75
N THR A 145 39.71 4.06 -13.88
CA THR A 145 39.32 3.27 -15.07
C THR A 145 38.64 1.99 -14.65
N VAL A 146 37.48 1.76 -15.22
CA VAL A 146 36.59 0.64 -14.90
C VAL A 146 36.50 -0.30 -16.09
N LYS A 147 36.80 -1.58 -15.86
CA LYS A 147 36.56 -2.64 -16.85
C LYS A 147 35.06 -2.92 -16.93
N LEU A 148 34.47 -2.68 -18.07
CA LEU A 148 33.03 -2.87 -18.24
C LEU A 148 32.60 -4.34 -18.12
N SER A 149 33.49 -5.29 -18.40
CA SER A 149 33.20 -6.72 -18.21
C SER A 149 32.79 -7.07 -16.78
N GLU A 150 33.32 -6.37 -15.75
CA GLU A 150 32.92 -6.56 -14.35
C GLU A 150 31.52 -5.98 -14.08
N VAL A 151 31.26 -4.77 -14.57
CA VAL A 151 29.98 -4.09 -14.43
C VAL A 151 28.87 -4.86 -15.16
N LEU A 152 29.13 -5.33 -16.37
CA LEU A 152 28.19 -6.12 -17.18
C LEU A 152 27.91 -7.50 -16.56
N ALA A 153 28.82 -8.02 -15.73
CA ALA A 153 28.59 -9.21 -14.92
C ALA A 153 27.73 -8.91 -13.66
N GLY A 154 27.19 -7.70 -13.54
CA GLY A 154 26.32 -7.30 -12.44
C GLY A 154 27.05 -6.90 -11.15
N LYS A 155 28.38 -6.67 -11.22
CA LYS A 155 29.16 -6.24 -10.06
C LYS A 155 29.19 -4.72 -9.94
N THR A 156 29.11 -4.22 -8.72
CA THR A 156 29.34 -2.81 -8.40
C THR A 156 30.84 -2.55 -8.23
N VAL A 157 31.41 -1.68 -9.03
CA VAL A 157 32.82 -1.27 -8.94
C VAL A 157 32.91 0.03 -8.17
N LEU A 158 33.53 -0.03 -6.99
CA LEU A 158 33.68 1.13 -6.10
C LEU A 158 34.93 1.94 -6.47
N LEU A 159 34.79 3.26 -6.48
CA LEU A 159 35.82 4.22 -6.86
C LEU A 159 36.09 5.22 -5.71
N TRP A 160 37.27 5.85 -5.74
CA TRP A 160 37.68 6.89 -4.79
C TRP A 160 37.33 6.56 -3.34
N ASN A 161 37.85 5.43 -2.84
CA ASN A 161 37.62 5.00 -1.47
C ASN A 161 36.13 4.90 -1.10
N LYS A 162 35.30 4.37 -2.04
CA LYS A 162 33.85 4.14 -1.90
C LYS A 162 32.99 5.42 -1.95
N SER A 163 33.54 6.55 -2.38
CA SER A 163 32.74 7.78 -2.52
C SER A 163 31.95 7.84 -3.84
N ALA A 164 32.30 6.98 -4.79
CA ALA A 164 31.56 6.78 -6.02
C ALA A 164 31.51 5.29 -6.39
N ALA A 165 30.62 4.93 -7.31
CA ALA A 165 30.50 3.59 -7.84
C ALA A 165 30.10 3.59 -9.31
N VAL A 166 30.49 2.53 -10.01
CA VAL A 166 29.95 2.22 -11.35
C VAL A 166 29.20 0.91 -11.27
N ARG A 167 27.96 0.92 -11.72
CA ARG A 167 27.09 -0.27 -11.68
C ARG A 167 26.17 -0.38 -12.91
N LEU A 168 25.71 -1.59 -13.16
CA LEU A 168 24.72 -1.89 -14.18
C LEU A 168 23.34 -1.37 -13.76
N LEU A 169 22.61 -0.78 -14.72
CA LEU A 169 21.18 -0.55 -14.65
C LEU A 169 20.45 -1.39 -15.69
N SER A 170 19.15 -1.61 -15.52
CA SER A 170 18.37 -2.02 -16.68
C SER A 170 18.33 -0.88 -17.71
N THR A 171 18.13 -1.23 -18.97
CA THR A 171 17.75 -0.22 -19.95
C THR A 171 16.33 0.27 -19.65
N ALA A 172 15.95 1.44 -20.14
CA ALA A 172 14.59 1.93 -20.05
C ALA A 172 14.22 2.71 -21.31
N THR A 173 13.14 2.28 -21.95
CA THR A 173 12.59 2.95 -23.13
C THR A 173 11.15 3.34 -22.83
N PRO A 174 10.77 4.61 -22.96
CA PRO A 174 9.39 5.01 -22.74
C PRO A 174 8.49 4.30 -23.76
N MET A 175 7.43 3.69 -23.27
CA MET A 175 6.42 3.01 -24.07
C MET A 175 5.21 3.91 -24.29
N VAL A 176 4.78 4.59 -23.23
CA VAL A 176 3.68 5.55 -23.25
C VAL A 176 4.13 6.76 -22.43
N THR A 177 4.03 7.95 -23.01
CA THR A 177 4.38 9.24 -22.40
C THR A 177 3.35 10.30 -22.78
N GLU A 178 2.07 9.90 -22.87
CA GLU A 178 0.97 10.78 -23.25
C GLU A 178 0.47 11.60 -22.06
N ALA A 179 -0.50 12.47 -22.29
CA ALA A 179 -1.11 13.29 -21.23
C ALA A 179 -2.16 12.51 -20.40
N THR A 180 -1.97 11.21 -20.26
CA THR A 180 -2.75 10.29 -19.42
C THR A 180 -1.91 9.81 -18.25
N GLU A 181 -2.56 9.25 -17.24
CA GLU A 181 -1.88 8.50 -16.19
C GLU A 181 -1.98 7.02 -16.54
N ASP A 182 -0.86 6.40 -16.92
CA ASP A 182 -0.81 5.05 -17.45
C ASP A 182 -0.27 4.08 -16.42
N ASP A 183 -1.07 3.09 -16.04
CA ASP A 183 -0.79 2.22 -14.91
C ASP A 183 -1.22 0.76 -15.15
N HIS A 184 -0.88 -0.11 -14.21
CA HIS A 184 -1.27 -1.51 -14.15
C HIS A 184 -0.99 -2.29 -15.45
N PRO A 185 0.27 -2.32 -15.95
CA PRO A 185 0.60 -3.04 -17.16
C PRO A 185 0.41 -4.56 -17.02
N ALA A 186 -0.07 -5.18 -18.08
CA ALA A 186 -0.06 -6.62 -18.29
C ALA A 186 0.52 -6.91 -19.68
N ALA A 187 1.30 -7.96 -19.84
CA ALA A 187 1.96 -8.24 -21.12
C ALA A 187 2.07 -9.74 -21.43
N CYS A 188 2.07 -10.06 -22.72
CA CYS A 188 2.31 -11.38 -23.22
C CYS A 188 2.95 -11.36 -24.62
N TYR A 189 3.62 -12.45 -25.00
CA TYR A 189 3.96 -12.69 -26.39
C TYR A 189 2.85 -13.42 -27.12
N ALA A 190 2.70 -13.16 -28.42
CA ALA A 190 1.88 -13.94 -29.33
C ALA A 190 2.77 -14.95 -30.12
N PRO A 191 2.16 -15.97 -30.78
CA PRO A 191 2.92 -16.99 -31.54
C PRO A 191 3.84 -16.45 -32.64
N ASP A 192 3.54 -15.28 -33.17
CA ASP A 192 4.37 -14.61 -34.20
C ASP A 192 5.55 -13.82 -33.61
N GLY A 193 5.73 -13.85 -32.28
CA GLY A 193 6.75 -13.15 -31.53
C GLY A 193 6.44 -11.68 -31.27
N SER A 194 5.25 -11.18 -31.61
CA SER A 194 4.83 -9.83 -31.22
C SER A 194 4.58 -9.74 -29.71
N LEU A 195 5.03 -8.63 -29.11
CA LEU A 195 4.80 -8.32 -27.71
C LEU A 195 3.52 -7.45 -27.59
N TRP A 196 2.58 -7.90 -26.80
CA TRP A 196 1.34 -7.20 -26.53
C TRP A 196 1.30 -6.71 -25.10
N VAL A 197 0.96 -5.45 -24.89
CA VAL A 197 0.88 -4.82 -23.57
C VAL A 197 -0.50 -4.16 -23.42
N ALA A 198 -1.25 -4.59 -22.41
CA ALA A 198 -2.46 -3.94 -21.95
C ALA A 198 -2.15 -3.08 -20.73
N TYR A 199 -2.86 -1.97 -20.57
CA TYR A 199 -2.71 -1.08 -19.43
C TYR A 199 -3.98 -0.26 -19.20
N THR A 200 -4.09 0.31 -17.99
CA THR A 200 -5.14 1.28 -17.66
C THR A 200 -4.61 2.68 -17.90
N ALA A 201 -5.37 3.51 -18.59
CA ALA A 201 -5.07 4.91 -18.84
C ALA A 201 -6.15 5.78 -18.21
N TYR A 202 -5.77 6.69 -17.33
CA TYR A 202 -6.68 7.69 -16.77
C TYR A 202 -6.51 9.02 -17.49
N ARG A 203 -7.60 9.57 -18.01
CA ARG A 203 -7.58 10.86 -18.69
C ARG A 203 -7.71 12.00 -17.67
N LEU A 204 -6.62 12.74 -17.47
CA LEU A 204 -6.63 13.93 -16.64
C LEU A 204 -7.62 14.97 -17.18
N ARG A 205 -8.43 15.54 -16.30
CA ARG A 205 -9.31 16.67 -16.58
C ARG A 205 -8.54 17.99 -16.53
N ARG A 206 -7.52 18.01 -15.69
CA ARG A 206 -6.57 19.13 -15.57
C ARG A 206 -5.21 18.67 -16.10
N PRO A 207 -4.65 19.35 -17.09
CA PRO A 207 -3.34 18.96 -17.67
C PRO A 207 -2.16 19.19 -16.70
N ASP A 208 -2.40 19.86 -15.57
CA ASP A 208 -1.38 20.15 -14.57
C ASP A 208 -1.18 18.95 -13.64
N ARG A 209 -0.04 18.26 -13.79
CA ARG A 209 0.36 17.08 -13.02
C ARG A 209 1.06 17.42 -11.70
N ARG A 210 0.78 18.56 -11.08
CA ARG A 210 1.41 18.91 -9.81
C ARG A 210 1.00 17.96 -8.69
N VAL A 211 1.93 17.72 -7.79
CA VAL A 211 1.70 16.91 -6.57
C VAL A 211 0.64 17.57 -5.70
N GLU A 212 0.68 18.87 -5.58
CA GLU A 212 -0.28 19.64 -4.81
C GLU A 212 -1.22 20.45 -5.72
N ALA A 213 -2.47 20.49 -5.34
CA ALA A 213 -3.42 21.37 -6.01
C ALA A 213 -3.00 22.84 -5.82
N LEU A 214 -3.09 23.63 -6.90
CA LEU A 214 -2.84 25.08 -6.80
C LEU A 214 -3.83 25.73 -5.84
N PRO A 215 -3.36 26.61 -4.93
CA PRO A 215 -4.24 27.37 -4.06
C PRO A 215 -5.26 28.18 -4.85
N LEU A 216 -6.46 28.28 -4.30
CA LEU A 216 -7.51 29.15 -4.85
C LEU A 216 -7.19 30.61 -4.52
N LYS A 217 -7.23 31.48 -5.52
CA LYS A 217 -6.94 32.91 -5.34
C LYS A 217 -8.02 33.66 -4.55
N GLN A 218 -9.22 33.09 -4.52
CA GLN A 218 -10.38 33.66 -3.78
C GLN A 218 -11.33 32.52 -3.40
N MET A 219 -12.11 32.73 -2.36
CA MET A 219 -13.16 31.80 -1.97
C MET A 219 -14.22 31.71 -3.06
N PRO A 220 -14.54 30.51 -3.56
CA PRO A 220 -15.57 30.32 -4.57
C PRO A 220 -16.95 30.79 -4.08
N ASP A 221 -17.78 31.32 -4.98
CA ASP A 221 -19.17 31.63 -4.68
C ASP A 221 -20.01 30.38 -4.41
N HIS A 222 -19.65 29.25 -5.07
CA HIS A 222 -20.25 27.93 -4.90
C HIS A 222 -19.21 26.84 -5.15
N PHE A 223 -19.49 25.61 -4.68
CA PHE A 223 -18.58 24.47 -4.79
C PHE A 223 -19.08 23.34 -5.72
N ARG A 224 -20.09 23.62 -6.58
CA ARG A 224 -20.67 22.61 -7.49
C ARG A 224 -19.64 22.00 -8.43
N ASP A 225 -18.65 22.78 -8.86
CA ASP A 225 -17.57 22.34 -9.76
C ASP A 225 -16.61 21.32 -9.11
N PHE A 226 -16.70 21.14 -7.79
CA PHE A 226 -15.98 20.11 -7.06
C PHE A 226 -16.72 18.77 -7.05
N ASN A 227 -17.94 18.70 -7.56
CA ASN A 227 -18.69 17.46 -7.71
C ASN A 227 -18.49 16.91 -9.11
N VAL A 228 -17.60 15.90 -9.24
CA VAL A 228 -17.16 15.33 -10.51
C VAL A 228 -17.23 13.80 -10.44
N PRO A 229 -18.43 13.24 -10.59
CA PRO A 229 -18.67 11.80 -10.44
C PRO A 229 -18.24 10.96 -11.64
N GLU A 230 -17.98 11.59 -12.81
CA GLU A 230 -17.71 10.86 -14.04
C GLU A 230 -16.39 10.07 -13.97
N ALA A 231 -16.44 8.86 -14.46
CA ALA A 231 -15.26 8.00 -14.66
C ALA A 231 -14.38 8.49 -15.82
N ALA A 232 -13.09 8.17 -15.78
CA ALA A 232 -12.13 8.63 -16.78
C ALA A 232 -11.04 7.58 -17.10
N ASP A 233 -11.22 6.33 -16.68
CA ASP A 233 -10.32 5.24 -17.04
C ASP A 233 -10.67 4.66 -18.41
N GLN A 234 -9.66 4.07 -19.05
CA GLN A 234 -9.76 3.30 -20.26
C GLN A 234 -8.77 2.14 -20.24
N VAL A 235 -9.14 0.99 -20.78
CA VAL A 235 -8.17 -0.07 -21.09
C VAL A 235 -7.67 0.12 -22.50
N LEU A 236 -6.35 0.27 -22.62
CA LEU A 236 -5.64 0.39 -23.89
C LEU A 236 -4.69 -0.80 -24.08
N VAL A 237 -4.42 -1.14 -25.34
CA VAL A 237 -3.48 -2.17 -25.74
C VAL A 237 -2.53 -1.63 -26.80
N ARG A 238 -1.24 -1.94 -26.71
CA ARG A 238 -0.26 -1.69 -27.75
C ARG A 238 0.47 -2.98 -28.12
N CYS A 239 0.89 -3.07 -29.36
CA CYS A 239 1.64 -4.18 -29.89
C CYS A 239 3.01 -3.71 -30.39
N LEU A 240 4.09 -4.34 -29.90
CA LEU A 240 5.44 -4.16 -30.43
C LEU A 240 5.75 -5.27 -31.41
N ARG A 241 5.95 -4.90 -32.67
CA ARG A 241 6.23 -5.83 -33.78
C ARG A 241 7.36 -5.29 -34.65
N GLN A 242 8.38 -6.09 -34.90
CA GLN A 242 9.55 -5.68 -35.72
C GLN A 242 10.18 -4.37 -35.25
N GLY A 243 10.21 -4.14 -33.91
CA GLY A 243 10.81 -2.94 -33.31
C GLY A 243 9.94 -1.67 -33.38
N ARG A 244 8.68 -1.77 -33.79
CA ARG A 244 7.73 -0.65 -33.86
C ARG A 244 6.49 -0.89 -33.01
N TRP A 245 6.11 0.10 -32.23
CA TRP A 245 4.84 0.11 -31.50
C TRP A 245 3.67 0.48 -32.41
N SER A 246 2.57 -0.22 -32.24
CA SER A 246 1.28 0.21 -32.81
C SER A 246 0.77 1.48 -32.13
N ASP A 247 -0.16 2.18 -32.77
CA ASP A 247 -1.02 3.11 -32.05
C ASP A 247 -1.79 2.40 -30.92
N PRO A 248 -2.21 3.11 -29.86
CA PRO A 248 -3.05 2.54 -28.82
C PRO A 248 -4.37 2.01 -29.36
N ILE A 249 -4.72 0.76 -29.04
CA ILE A 249 -5.97 0.10 -29.39
C ILE A 249 -6.91 0.23 -28.21
N ALA A 250 -8.03 0.92 -28.37
CA ALA A 250 -9.01 1.12 -27.30
C ALA A 250 -9.82 -0.17 -27.09
N ILE A 251 -9.69 -0.78 -25.93
CA ILE A 251 -10.48 -1.95 -25.52
C ILE A 251 -11.82 -1.51 -24.93
N THR A 252 -11.83 -0.45 -24.15
CA THR A 252 -13.03 0.10 -23.52
C THR A 252 -13.27 1.54 -23.96
N SER A 253 -14.41 2.10 -23.60
CA SER A 253 -14.65 3.54 -23.75
C SER A 253 -13.73 4.34 -22.82
N PRO A 254 -13.53 5.66 -23.05
CA PRO A 254 -12.66 6.49 -22.23
C PRO A 254 -13.33 7.00 -20.93
N GLN A 255 -14.51 6.50 -20.59
CA GLN A 255 -15.29 6.91 -19.42
C GLN A 255 -15.67 5.70 -18.57
N GLU A 256 -14.72 4.82 -18.37
CA GLU A 256 -14.89 3.63 -17.57
C GLU A 256 -14.31 3.81 -16.16
N ASP A 257 -14.68 2.92 -15.29
CA ASP A 257 -14.12 2.77 -13.96
C ASP A 257 -13.42 1.40 -13.89
N ILE A 258 -12.11 1.39 -14.09
CA ILE A 258 -11.30 0.18 -14.25
C ILE A 258 -10.34 0.01 -13.07
N VAL A 259 -10.34 -1.15 -12.45
CA VAL A 259 -9.37 -1.45 -11.38
C VAL A 259 -8.07 -1.99 -11.98
N ARG A 260 -8.11 -3.03 -12.78
CA ARG A 260 -6.94 -3.68 -13.39
C ARG A 260 -7.30 -4.40 -14.68
N CYS A 261 -6.26 -4.74 -15.46
CA CYS A 261 -6.38 -5.58 -16.64
C CYS A 261 -5.39 -6.76 -16.63
N ALA A 262 -5.66 -7.75 -17.47
CA ALA A 262 -4.78 -8.89 -17.78
C ALA A 262 -4.84 -9.21 -19.26
N ILE A 263 -3.80 -9.82 -19.80
CA ILE A 263 -3.71 -10.14 -21.22
C ILE A 263 -3.05 -11.50 -21.46
N ALA A 264 -3.54 -12.26 -22.42
CA ALA A 264 -2.93 -13.52 -22.86
C ALA A 264 -3.21 -13.77 -24.35
N ALA A 265 -2.33 -14.50 -25.02
CA ALA A 265 -2.50 -14.89 -26.43
C ALA A 265 -2.82 -16.39 -26.52
N ASP A 266 -3.68 -16.80 -27.46
CA ASP A 266 -3.84 -18.22 -27.79
C ASP A 266 -2.87 -18.67 -28.92
N LYS A 267 -2.87 -19.97 -29.25
CA LYS A 267 -2.01 -20.50 -30.31
C LYS A 267 -2.35 -20.02 -31.73
N GLU A 268 -3.59 -19.60 -31.93
CA GLU A 268 -4.07 -19.01 -33.15
C GLU A 268 -3.67 -17.53 -33.30
N GLY A 269 -3.10 -16.93 -32.23
CA GLY A 269 -2.65 -15.54 -32.20
C GLY A 269 -3.77 -14.54 -31.85
N ARG A 270 -4.93 -15.01 -31.37
CA ARG A 270 -5.95 -14.12 -30.83
C ARG A 270 -5.51 -13.66 -29.42
N ILE A 271 -5.81 -12.42 -29.11
CA ILE A 271 -5.43 -11.81 -27.83
C ILE A 271 -6.70 -11.65 -26.99
N ALA A 272 -6.69 -12.24 -25.81
CA ALA A 272 -7.73 -12.05 -24.80
C ALA A 272 -7.30 -10.93 -23.85
N VAL A 273 -8.13 -9.90 -23.70
CA VAL A 273 -7.92 -8.79 -22.75
C VAL A 273 -9.03 -8.85 -21.72
N PHE A 274 -8.63 -9.16 -20.48
CA PHE A 274 -9.51 -9.20 -19.31
C PHE A 274 -9.36 -7.90 -18.53
N TYR A 275 -10.43 -7.42 -17.93
CA TYR A 275 -10.40 -6.22 -17.08
C TYR A 275 -11.52 -6.25 -16.06
N SER A 276 -11.26 -5.66 -14.87
CA SER A 276 -12.25 -5.44 -13.83
C SER A 276 -12.85 -4.05 -14.00
N ALA A 277 -14.12 -3.99 -14.35
CA ALA A 277 -14.83 -2.74 -14.59
C ALA A 277 -16.12 -2.65 -13.78
N GLN A 278 -16.42 -1.43 -13.29
CA GLN A 278 -17.68 -1.19 -12.60
C GLN A 278 -18.83 -1.06 -13.60
N ARG A 279 -19.88 -1.84 -13.37
CA ARG A 279 -21.16 -1.76 -14.08
C ARG A 279 -22.29 -1.85 -13.06
N HIS A 280 -23.25 -0.97 -13.15
CA HIS A 280 -24.44 -0.99 -12.29
C HIS A 280 -24.16 -1.06 -10.78
N GLY A 281 -23.05 -0.45 -10.35
CA GLY A 281 -22.66 -0.40 -8.94
C GLY A 281 -21.84 -1.59 -8.44
N ASN A 282 -21.46 -2.54 -9.29
CA ASN A 282 -20.59 -3.66 -9.00
C ASN A 282 -19.38 -3.70 -9.94
N TYR A 283 -18.27 -4.24 -9.47
CA TYR A 283 -17.11 -4.55 -10.30
C TYR A 283 -17.18 -6.00 -10.74
N ASP A 284 -17.08 -6.23 -12.04
CA ASP A 284 -17.10 -7.55 -12.66
C ASP A 284 -15.92 -7.72 -13.62
N ILE A 285 -15.56 -8.97 -13.90
CA ILE A 285 -14.53 -9.29 -14.89
C ILE A 285 -15.16 -9.39 -16.26
N TYR A 286 -14.63 -8.61 -17.20
CA TYR A 286 -15.01 -8.60 -18.59
C TYR A 286 -13.88 -9.08 -19.48
N LEU A 287 -14.20 -9.55 -20.67
CA LEU A 287 -13.28 -10.03 -21.70
C LEU A 287 -13.63 -9.41 -23.05
N ARG A 288 -12.59 -8.94 -23.76
CA ARG A 288 -12.67 -8.67 -25.20
C ARG A 288 -11.53 -9.39 -25.92
N TRP A 289 -11.86 -9.91 -27.09
CA TRP A 289 -10.90 -10.57 -27.98
C TRP A 289 -10.43 -9.59 -29.04
N LEU A 290 -9.12 -9.65 -29.36
CA LEU A 290 -8.54 -9.07 -30.56
C LEU A 290 -8.14 -10.22 -31.50
N GLU A 291 -8.60 -10.15 -32.74
CA GLU A 291 -8.26 -11.11 -33.76
C GLU A 291 -6.80 -10.94 -34.20
N PRO A 292 -6.15 -12.01 -34.72
CA PRO A 292 -4.78 -11.93 -35.22
C PRO A 292 -4.63 -10.83 -36.26
N ILE A 293 -3.49 -10.14 -36.26
CA ILE A 293 -3.17 -9.14 -37.29
C ILE A 293 -3.02 -9.87 -38.62
N ASP A 294 -3.87 -9.54 -39.59
CA ASP A 294 -3.85 -10.10 -40.94
C ASP A 294 -2.57 -9.65 -41.68
N LYS A 295 -1.66 -10.61 -41.94
CA LYS A 295 -0.39 -10.38 -42.58
C LYS A 295 -0.53 -9.88 -44.04
N SER A 296 -1.69 -10.02 -44.62
CA SER A 296 -1.98 -9.60 -46.01
C SER A 296 -2.44 -8.15 -46.14
N LYS A 297 -2.86 -7.54 -45.03
CA LYS A 297 -3.24 -6.13 -44.99
C LYS A 297 -2.07 -5.24 -44.67
N THR A 298 -1.95 -4.16 -45.44
CA THR A 298 -0.94 -3.11 -45.19
C THR A 298 -1.04 -2.59 -43.75
N ASP A 299 0.08 -2.29 -43.13
CA ASP A 299 0.36 -1.94 -41.70
C ASP A 299 -0.57 -0.90 -41.02
N SER A 300 -1.64 -0.46 -41.64
CA SER A 300 -2.44 0.70 -41.21
C SER A 300 -3.73 0.41 -40.45
N GLN A 301 -4.16 -0.85 -40.30
CA GLN A 301 -5.37 -1.14 -39.52
C GLN A 301 -5.06 -1.97 -38.27
N SER A 302 -5.07 -1.32 -37.12
CA SER A 302 -5.07 -1.98 -35.83
C SER A 302 -6.30 -2.90 -35.70
N PRO A 303 -6.16 -4.11 -35.11
CA PRO A 303 -7.30 -4.99 -34.88
C PRO A 303 -8.36 -4.30 -34.01
N GLN A 304 -9.60 -4.49 -34.38
CA GLN A 304 -10.73 -3.96 -33.61
C GLN A 304 -11.13 -4.97 -32.52
N PRO A 305 -11.45 -4.52 -31.30
CA PRO A 305 -11.90 -5.40 -30.23
C PRO A 305 -13.28 -6.00 -30.56
N GLY A 306 -13.42 -7.29 -30.32
CA GLY A 306 -14.67 -8.01 -30.43
C GLY A 306 -15.72 -7.55 -29.40
N ALA A 307 -16.89 -8.23 -29.40
CA ALA A 307 -17.92 -7.96 -28.40
C ALA A 307 -17.43 -8.19 -26.97
N GLU A 308 -17.90 -7.36 -26.05
CA GLU A 308 -17.65 -7.52 -24.63
C GLU A 308 -18.38 -8.77 -24.09
N MET A 309 -17.69 -9.55 -23.28
CA MET A 309 -18.22 -10.75 -22.63
C MET A 309 -18.05 -10.63 -21.12
N LEU A 310 -19.09 -10.92 -20.36
CA LEU A 310 -19.01 -11.05 -18.90
C LEU A 310 -18.38 -12.40 -18.53
N VAL A 311 -17.35 -12.39 -17.72
CA VAL A 311 -16.59 -13.59 -17.26
C VAL A 311 -17.04 -14.03 -15.87
N SER A 312 -17.28 -13.10 -14.97
CA SER A 312 -17.64 -13.32 -13.56
C SER A 312 -19.15 -13.39 -13.36
N GLU A 313 -19.83 -14.24 -14.11
CA GLU A 313 -21.27 -14.43 -13.98
C GLU A 313 -21.65 -14.82 -12.54
N ASP A 314 -22.81 -14.31 -12.07
CA ASP A 314 -23.40 -14.61 -10.75
C ASP A 314 -22.58 -14.20 -9.52
N SER A 315 -21.65 -13.25 -9.63
CA SER A 315 -20.98 -12.70 -8.45
C SER A 315 -21.83 -11.61 -7.79
N PRO A 316 -22.17 -11.75 -6.50
CA PRO A 316 -22.97 -10.74 -5.78
C PRO A 316 -22.15 -9.58 -5.23
N GLY A 317 -20.85 -9.67 -5.26
CA GLY A 317 -19.90 -8.67 -4.79
C GLY A 317 -18.79 -8.41 -5.80
N PRO A 318 -17.83 -7.52 -5.50
CA PRO A 318 -16.78 -7.13 -6.44
C PRO A 318 -15.91 -8.29 -6.91
N ASP A 319 -15.62 -8.33 -8.20
CA ASP A 319 -14.64 -9.20 -8.85
C ASP A 319 -13.45 -8.36 -9.32
N LEU A 320 -12.27 -8.64 -8.77
CA LEU A 320 -11.11 -7.76 -8.86
C LEU A 320 -9.84 -8.49 -9.29
N ALA A 321 -8.86 -7.73 -9.78
CA ALA A 321 -7.49 -8.16 -9.99
C ALA A 321 -7.34 -9.42 -10.86
N PRO A 322 -7.83 -9.42 -12.12
CA PRO A 322 -7.63 -10.55 -13.02
C PRO A 322 -6.14 -10.75 -13.33
N VAL A 323 -5.73 -12.02 -13.43
CA VAL A 323 -4.42 -12.47 -13.91
C VAL A 323 -4.63 -13.57 -14.95
N ALA A 324 -3.79 -13.62 -15.98
CA ALA A 324 -3.98 -14.57 -17.07
C ALA A 324 -2.66 -15.20 -17.54
N CYS A 325 -2.76 -16.42 -18.06
CA CYS A 325 -1.65 -17.11 -18.71
C CYS A 325 -2.18 -18.02 -19.83
N THR A 326 -1.27 -18.55 -20.66
CA THR A 326 -1.59 -19.52 -21.70
C THR A 326 -0.89 -20.84 -21.41
N ASP A 327 -1.63 -21.94 -21.42
CA ASP A 327 -1.06 -23.26 -21.22
C ASP A 327 -0.47 -23.86 -22.52
N GLN A 328 0.18 -25.00 -22.39
CA GLN A 328 0.87 -25.70 -23.50
C GLN A 328 -0.10 -26.15 -24.60
N GLN A 329 -1.38 -26.30 -24.34
CA GLN A 329 -2.42 -26.60 -25.31
C GLN A 329 -2.90 -25.34 -26.04
N GLY A 330 -2.56 -24.16 -25.58
CA GLY A 330 -3.01 -22.87 -26.11
C GLY A 330 -4.32 -22.39 -25.51
N ARG A 331 -4.75 -23.01 -24.41
CA ARG A 331 -5.91 -22.52 -23.64
C ARG A 331 -5.49 -21.32 -22.81
N ILE A 332 -6.35 -20.33 -22.77
CA ILE A 332 -6.14 -19.14 -21.93
C ILE A 332 -6.83 -19.36 -20.60
N TRP A 333 -6.06 -19.25 -19.54
CA TRP A 333 -6.52 -19.30 -18.16
C TRP A 333 -6.56 -17.90 -17.56
N VAL A 334 -7.63 -17.58 -16.85
CA VAL A 334 -7.78 -16.35 -16.09
C VAL A 334 -8.19 -16.70 -14.65
N ALA A 335 -7.58 -16.03 -13.67
CA ALA A 335 -8.00 -16.11 -12.27
C ALA A 335 -8.20 -14.70 -11.71
N TRP A 336 -9.13 -14.57 -10.75
CA TRP A 336 -9.47 -13.29 -10.15
C TRP A 336 -9.96 -13.46 -8.71
N GLN A 337 -9.98 -12.38 -7.95
CA GLN A 337 -10.55 -12.31 -6.62
C GLN A 337 -12.05 -12.00 -6.73
N SER A 338 -12.90 -12.76 -6.02
CA SER A 338 -14.36 -12.68 -6.09
C SER A 338 -14.97 -12.69 -4.68
N TRP A 339 -15.91 -11.80 -4.43
CA TRP A 339 -16.63 -11.71 -3.16
C TRP A 339 -17.99 -12.39 -3.22
N ASP A 340 -18.34 -13.10 -2.14
CA ASP A 340 -19.67 -13.70 -1.98
C ASP A 340 -20.61 -12.79 -1.16
N ARG A 341 -21.88 -13.18 -1.05
CA ARG A 341 -22.90 -12.43 -0.28
C ARG A 341 -22.62 -12.38 1.22
N ALA A 342 -21.84 -13.29 1.73
CA ALA A 342 -21.43 -13.29 3.14
C ALA A 342 -20.22 -12.38 3.40
N GLY A 343 -19.70 -11.68 2.37
CA GLY A 343 -18.54 -10.82 2.47
C GLY A 343 -17.22 -11.60 2.59
N LYS A 344 -17.17 -12.80 2.00
CA LYS A 344 -15.95 -13.59 1.93
C LYS A 344 -15.35 -13.54 0.53
N SER A 345 -14.06 -13.24 0.48
CA SER A 345 -13.28 -13.24 -0.75
C SER A 345 -12.73 -14.64 -1.06
N SER A 346 -12.78 -15.03 -2.33
CA SER A 346 -12.19 -16.27 -2.82
C SER A 346 -11.60 -16.09 -4.20
N VAL A 347 -10.64 -16.91 -4.58
CA VAL A 347 -10.10 -16.94 -5.93
C VAL A 347 -10.99 -17.81 -6.83
N ARG A 348 -11.43 -17.24 -7.95
CA ARG A 348 -12.11 -17.95 -9.02
C ARG A 348 -11.22 -18.03 -10.25
N PHE A 349 -11.52 -18.96 -11.15
CA PHE A 349 -10.82 -19.10 -12.42
C PHE A 349 -11.71 -19.64 -13.55
N CYS A 350 -11.32 -19.33 -14.78
CA CYS A 350 -11.85 -19.92 -16.00
C CYS A 350 -10.73 -20.26 -16.98
N ALA A 351 -10.95 -21.29 -17.80
CA ALA A 351 -10.09 -21.63 -18.93
C ALA A 351 -10.89 -21.58 -20.23
N TYR A 352 -10.29 -20.93 -21.24
CA TYR A 352 -10.87 -20.75 -22.55
C TYR A 352 -10.10 -21.54 -23.61
N GLU A 353 -10.79 -22.31 -24.41
CA GLU A 353 -10.29 -22.93 -25.62
C GLU A 353 -11.10 -22.44 -26.82
N LYS A 354 -10.43 -21.86 -27.82
CA LYS A 354 -11.10 -21.29 -29.04
C LYS A 354 -12.26 -20.35 -28.70
N GLY A 355 -12.10 -19.55 -27.65
CA GLY A 355 -13.10 -18.57 -27.20
C GLY A 355 -14.26 -19.14 -26.38
N LYS A 356 -14.26 -20.44 -26.05
CA LYS A 356 -15.30 -21.09 -25.24
C LYS A 356 -14.72 -21.50 -23.88
N VAL A 357 -15.49 -21.35 -22.83
CA VAL A 357 -15.12 -21.84 -21.47
C VAL A 357 -15.12 -23.37 -21.50
N VAL A 358 -13.99 -23.95 -21.15
CA VAL A 358 -13.81 -25.41 -21.07
C VAL A 358 -13.62 -25.91 -19.62
N GLN A 359 -13.24 -25.04 -18.72
CA GLN A 359 -13.13 -25.32 -17.28
C GLN A 359 -13.35 -24.03 -16.49
N SER A 360 -14.01 -24.13 -15.35
CA SER A 360 -14.15 -23.02 -14.39
C SER A 360 -14.23 -23.57 -12.97
N GLY A 361 -13.93 -22.74 -11.99
CA GLY A 361 -14.00 -23.15 -10.60
C GLY A 361 -13.75 -22.04 -9.60
N ARG A 362 -13.92 -22.39 -8.33
CA ARG A 362 -13.58 -21.59 -7.16
C ARG A 362 -12.56 -22.36 -6.32
N LEU A 363 -11.51 -21.70 -5.88
CA LEU A 363 -10.55 -22.27 -4.95
C LEU A 363 -11.07 -22.15 -3.52
N ALA A 364 -11.11 -23.24 -2.79
CA ALA A 364 -11.65 -23.30 -1.44
C ALA A 364 -10.79 -24.17 -0.54
N THR A 365 -9.70 -23.61 -0.02
CA THR A 365 -8.85 -24.29 0.99
C THR A 365 -9.48 -24.21 2.37
N ASN A 366 -10.00 -23.04 2.71
CA ASN A 366 -10.75 -22.76 3.92
C ASN A 366 -11.91 -21.82 3.53
N PRO A 367 -13.17 -22.31 3.44
CA PRO A 367 -14.30 -21.51 2.97
C PRO A 367 -14.65 -20.33 3.90
N ALA A 368 -14.18 -20.34 5.14
CA ALA A 368 -14.40 -19.23 6.08
C ALA A 368 -13.36 -18.13 5.98
N ALA A 369 -12.22 -18.34 5.30
CA ALA A 369 -11.11 -17.41 5.21
C ALA A 369 -11.15 -16.62 3.89
N ASN A 370 -10.70 -15.35 3.93
CA ASN A 370 -10.54 -14.54 2.74
C ASN A 370 -9.28 -14.95 1.96
N GLN A 371 -9.39 -15.00 0.64
CA GLN A 371 -8.30 -15.30 -0.30
C GLN A 371 -8.01 -14.07 -1.13
N TRP A 372 -6.71 -13.81 -1.38
CA TRP A 372 -6.23 -12.57 -1.97
C TRP A 372 -5.14 -12.80 -3.02
N SER A 373 -4.89 -11.77 -3.81
CA SER A 373 -3.71 -11.62 -4.68
C SER A 373 -3.40 -12.84 -5.55
N PRO A 374 -4.30 -13.31 -6.42
CA PRO A 374 -4.03 -14.44 -7.28
C PRO A 374 -2.85 -14.18 -8.22
N ALA A 375 -2.04 -15.23 -8.43
CA ALA A 375 -1.02 -15.31 -9.47
C ALA A 375 -1.19 -16.64 -10.21
N ILE A 376 -1.01 -16.66 -11.54
CA ILE A 376 -1.24 -17.85 -12.36
C ILE A 376 -0.08 -18.10 -13.31
N ALA A 377 0.29 -19.37 -13.47
CA ALA A 377 1.31 -19.81 -14.42
C ALA A 377 1.04 -21.21 -14.92
N ALA A 378 1.37 -21.47 -16.17
CA ALA A 378 1.24 -22.76 -16.81
C ALA A 378 2.60 -23.40 -17.07
N ALA A 379 2.70 -24.69 -16.78
CA ALA A 379 3.88 -25.52 -17.03
C ALA A 379 3.90 -26.08 -18.46
N ALA A 380 5.09 -26.44 -18.93
CA ALA A 380 5.26 -27.06 -20.23
C ALA A 380 4.66 -28.47 -20.33
N ASP A 381 4.41 -29.14 -19.21
CA ASP A 381 3.77 -30.46 -19.13
C ASP A 381 2.22 -30.39 -19.08
N GLY A 382 1.65 -29.17 -19.08
CA GLY A 382 0.21 -28.92 -19.10
C GLY A 382 -0.43 -28.71 -17.74
N ARG A 383 0.36 -28.77 -16.64
CA ARG A 383 -0.12 -28.33 -15.31
C ARG A 383 -0.32 -26.83 -15.30
N VAL A 384 -1.30 -26.37 -14.54
CA VAL A 384 -1.52 -24.94 -14.25
C VAL A 384 -1.50 -24.73 -12.75
N ALA A 385 -0.76 -23.74 -12.28
CA ALA A 385 -0.73 -23.37 -10.87
C ALA A 385 -1.39 -22.01 -10.67
N ILE A 386 -2.16 -21.89 -9.60
CA ILE A 386 -2.69 -20.61 -9.09
C ILE A 386 -2.18 -20.46 -7.66
N ALA A 387 -1.39 -19.43 -7.41
CA ALA A 387 -0.97 -19.06 -6.06
C ALA A 387 -1.84 -17.93 -5.53
N PHE A 388 -2.04 -17.90 -4.23
CA PHE A 388 -2.84 -16.89 -3.55
C PHE A 388 -2.46 -16.85 -2.08
N ASP A 389 -2.78 -15.77 -1.40
CA ASP A 389 -2.66 -15.70 0.04
C ASP A 389 -4.04 -15.80 0.71
N VAL A 390 -4.05 -16.34 1.94
CA VAL A 390 -5.25 -16.61 2.73
C VAL A 390 -5.10 -15.99 4.09
N TYR A 391 -6.13 -15.27 4.57
CA TYR A 391 -6.13 -14.80 5.94
C TYR A 391 -6.79 -15.85 6.87
N ASN A 392 -5.98 -16.44 7.72
CA ASN A 392 -6.40 -17.43 8.71
C ASN A 392 -5.73 -17.14 10.07
N GLY A 393 -6.13 -16.03 10.70
CA GLY A 393 -5.50 -15.45 11.88
C GLY A 393 -4.27 -14.58 11.55
N ASP A 394 -3.56 -14.89 10.48
CA ASP A 394 -2.57 -14.08 9.79
C ASP A 394 -2.61 -14.41 8.28
N TYR A 395 -1.68 -13.88 7.48
CA TYR A 395 -1.62 -14.18 6.05
C TYR A 395 -0.67 -15.33 5.75
N ASP A 396 -1.19 -16.33 5.05
CA ASP A 396 -0.49 -17.54 4.59
C ASP A 396 -0.48 -17.62 3.06
N VAL A 397 0.56 -18.22 2.49
CA VAL A 397 0.65 -18.46 1.04
C VAL A 397 0.34 -19.92 0.71
N TYR A 398 -0.55 -20.12 -0.26
CA TYR A 398 -0.92 -21.44 -0.82
C TYR A 398 -0.77 -21.44 -2.34
N ILE A 399 -0.64 -22.65 -2.88
CA ILE A 399 -0.78 -22.92 -4.31
C ILE A 399 -1.87 -23.97 -4.54
N ALA A 400 -2.64 -23.78 -5.61
CA ALA A 400 -3.52 -24.79 -6.19
C ALA A 400 -2.90 -25.25 -7.51
N VAL A 401 -2.59 -26.54 -7.62
CA VAL A 401 -2.07 -27.12 -8.85
C VAL A 401 -3.18 -27.90 -9.54
N ILE A 402 -3.50 -27.48 -10.77
CA ILE A 402 -4.53 -28.08 -11.62
C ILE A 402 -3.85 -29.03 -12.60
N GLU A 403 -4.14 -30.32 -12.48
CA GLU A 403 -3.62 -31.40 -13.31
C GLU A 403 -4.72 -32.34 -13.74
N ALA A 404 -4.88 -32.58 -15.03
CA ALA A 404 -5.94 -33.43 -15.58
C ALA A 404 -7.34 -33.14 -15.01
N GLY A 405 -7.65 -31.85 -14.79
CA GLY A 405 -8.93 -31.37 -14.24
C GLY A 405 -9.07 -31.50 -12.72
N LYS A 406 -8.12 -32.09 -12.01
CA LYS A 406 -8.08 -32.14 -10.54
C LYS A 406 -7.33 -30.95 -9.97
N ILE A 407 -7.80 -30.45 -8.83
CA ILE A 407 -7.19 -29.33 -8.10
C ILE A 407 -6.61 -29.88 -6.80
N ASN A 408 -5.31 -29.74 -6.63
CA ASN A 408 -4.61 -30.13 -5.42
C ASN A 408 -4.03 -28.87 -4.75
N PHE A 409 -4.21 -28.73 -3.44
CA PHE A 409 -3.74 -27.57 -2.67
C PHE A 409 -2.48 -27.94 -1.88
N TYR A 410 -1.52 -27.01 -1.85
CA TYR A 410 -0.29 -27.16 -1.09
C TYR A 410 0.01 -25.87 -0.32
N PRO A 411 0.32 -25.97 0.99
CA PRO A 411 0.82 -24.83 1.76
C PRO A 411 2.25 -24.51 1.31
N VAL A 412 2.56 -23.23 1.20
CA VAL A 412 3.89 -22.73 0.80
C VAL A 412 4.58 -22.02 1.97
N ALA A 413 3.85 -21.16 2.65
CA ALA A 413 4.28 -20.42 3.82
C ALA A 413 3.09 -20.25 4.75
N THR A 414 3.17 -20.83 5.96
CA THR A 414 2.08 -20.90 6.94
C THR A 414 2.63 -20.76 8.36
N SER A 415 3.58 -19.84 8.54
CA SER A 415 4.16 -19.50 9.84
C SER A 415 3.35 -18.36 10.51
N PRO A 416 3.61 -17.98 11.78
CA PRO A 416 2.92 -16.84 12.40
C PRO A 416 3.34 -15.47 11.85
N LYS A 417 4.10 -15.42 10.77
CA LYS A 417 4.55 -14.21 10.12
C LYS A 417 3.53 -13.72 9.09
N PHE A 418 3.66 -12.45 8.69
CA PHE A 418 2.97 -11.97 7.50
C PHE A 418 3.58 -12.63 6.26
N GLU A 419 2.82 -13.43 5.54
CA GLU A 419 3.24 -14.13 4.33
C GLU A 419 2.19 -13.92 3.24
N ALA A 420 2.49 -13.08 2.23
CA ALA A 420 1.48 -12.61 1.29
C ALA A 420 2.02 -12.27 -0.11
N ARG A 421 1.13 -11.97 -1.03
CA ARG A 421 1.38 -11.52 -2.41
C ARG A 421 2.30 -12.43 -3.19
N PRO A 422 1.89 -13.68 -3.42
CA PRO A 422 2.68 -14.62 -4.20
C PRO A 422 2.83 -14.18 -5.66
N SER A 423 3.98 -14.51 -6.24
CA SER A 423 4.23 -14.50 -7.68
C SER A 423 4.88 -15.80 -8.08
N ILE A 424 4.47 -16.40 -9.20
CA ILE A 424 4.88 -17.75 -9.59
C ILE A 424 5.36 -17.83 -11.03
N ALA A 425 6.30 -18.76 -11.28
CA ALA A 425 6.77 -19.09 -12.61
C ALA A 425 7.25 -20.54 -12.66
N TRP A 426 6.92 -21.28 -13.74
CA TRP A 426 7.39 -22.63 -13.96
C TRP A 426 8.71 -22.62 -14.74
N ASP A 427 9.68 -23.42 -14.31
CA ASP A 427 10.88 -23.67 -15.10
C ASP A 427 10.72 -24.91 -16.02
N ASN A 428 11.71 -25.10 -16.89
CA ASN A 428 11.71 -26.20 -17.85
C ASN A 428 12.01 -27.57 -17.23
N ALA A 429 12.38 -27.61 -15.94
CA ALA A 429 12.55 -28.85 -15.17
C ALA A 429 11.26 -29.27 -14.43
N GLY A 430 10.14 -28.57 -14.67
CA GLY A 430 8.86 -28.84 -14.04
C GLY A 430 8.79 -28.40 -12.57
N ARG A 431 9.64 -27.46 -12.16
CA ARG A 431 9.62 -26.83 -10.84
C ARG A 431 8.84 -25.52 -10.88
N LEU A 432 7.99 -25.30 -9.87
CA LEU A 432 7.29 -24.04 -9.68
C LEU A 432 8.08 -23.17 -8.71
N TRP A 433 8.59 -22.06 -9.19
CA TRP A 433 9.20 -21.02 -8.37
C TRP A 433 8.12 -20.09 -7.83
N ILE A 434 8.24 -19.73 -6.54
CA ILE A 434 7.25 -18.96 -5.82
C ILE A 434 7.99 -17.88 -5.04
N ALA A 435 7.72 -16.62 -5.32
CA ALA A 435 8.18 -15.50 -4.51
C ALA A 435 7.00 -14.94 -3.70
N TYR A 436 7.25 -14.47 -2.48
CA TYR A 436 6.24 -13.84 -1.64
C TYR A 436 6.86 -12.85 -0.66
N GLU A 437 6.04 -11.99 -0.07
CA GLU A 437 6.44 -11.10 1.02
C GLU A 437 6.41 -11.83 2.35
N GLU A 438 7.43 -11.58 3.19
CA GLU A 438 7.48 -12.06 4.57
C GLU A 438 7.68 -10.86 5.50
N GLY A 439 6.78 -10.67 6.47
CA GLY A 439 6.94 -9.74 7.60
C GLY A 439 7.37 -10.46 8.87
N THR A 440 7.30 -9.77 10.00
CA THR A 440 7.52 -10.34 11.33
C THR A 440 6.25 -10.97 11.90
N GLU A 441 6.39 -11.72 12.98
CA GLU A 441 5.29 -12.06 13.88
C GLU A 441 4.73 -10.79 14.54
N ASN A 442 3.52 -10.81 15.02
CA ASN A 442 2.80 -9.67 15.65
C ASN A 442 2.71 -8.41 14.78
N TRP A 443 2.73 -8.58 13.47
CA TRP A 443 2.64 -7.47 12.52
C TRP A 443 1.30 -6.73 12.62
N GLY A 444 1.38 -5.41 12.65
CA GLY A 444 0.23 -4.51 12.56
C GLY A 444 -0.70 -4.49 13.77
N LYS A 445 -0.47 -5.32 14.79
CA LYS A 445 -1.34 -5.45 15.95
C LYS A 445 -0.73 -4.73 17.16
N ASP A 446 -1.61 -4.12 17.95
CA ASP A 446 -1.27 -3.51 19.24
C ASP A 446 0.02 -2.69 19.22
N PHE A 447 0.13 -1.83 18.21
CA PHE A 447 1.26 -0.92 18.06
C PHE A 447 0.79 0.52 17.93
N GLY A 448 1.11 1.31 18.93
CA GLY A 448 0.79 2.73 19.01
C GLY A 448 1.67 3.43 20.02
N ALA A 449 1.30 4.62 20.46
CA ALA A 449 2.09 5.39 21.41
C ALA A 449 2.18 4.72 22.79
N PHE A 450 1.17 3.95 23.18
CA PHE A 450 1.10 3.27 24.47
C PHE A 450 1.14 1.73 24.37
N ASP A 451 0.93 1.18 23.18
CA ASP A 451 0.92 -0.26 22.88
C ASP A 451 2.14 -0.58 22.01
N THR A 452 3.15 -1.22 22.60
CA THR A 452 4.47 -1.42 21.97
C THR A 452 4.83 -2.88 21.72
N GLU A 453 3.91 -3.82 21.95
CA GLU A 453 4.16 -5.25 21.78
C GLU A 453 4.10 -5.70 20.32
N GLY A 454 3.26 -5.05 19.51
CA GLY A 454 3.11 -5.32 18.08
C GLY A 454 4.23 -4.74 17.22
N GLN A 455 4.05 -4.84 15.92
CA GLN A 455 4.92 -4.26 14.89
C GLN A 455 4.05 -3.52 13.86
N PRO A 456 4.43 -2.32 13.41
CA PRO A 456 3.75 -1.67 12.30
C PRO A 456 3.69 -2.57 11.07
N LEU A 457 2.63 -2.46 10.27
CA LEU A 457 2.37 -3.32 9.11
C LEU A 457 3.56 -3.43 8.15
N TYR A 458 4.33 -2.37 7.97
CA TYR A 458 5.51 -2.31 7.10
C TYR A 458 6.83 -2.11 7.84
N ALA A 459 6.88 -2.34 9.14
CA ALA A 459 8.12 -2.20 9.91
C ALA A 459 9.23 -3.12 9.42
N SER A 460 8.88 -4.35 9.07
CA SER A 460 9.81 -5.33 8.51
C SER A 460 9.15 -6.03 7.34
N ARG A 461 9.80 -5.97 6.19
CA ARG A 461 9.39 -6.67 4.99
C ARG A 461 10.61 -7.24 4.28
N ALA A 462 10.55 -8.53 4.01
CA ALA A 462 11.50 -9.26 3.19
C ALA A 462 10.77 -9.89 2.01
N VAL A 463 11.51 -10.23 0.99
CA VAL A 463 11.03 -11.07 -0.11
C VAL A 463 11.69 -12.44 0.01
N ARG A 464 10.89 -13.49 -0.11
CA ARG A 464 11.34 -14.88 -0.10
C ARG A 464 11.10 -15.52 -1.46
N VAL A 465 11.99 -16.42 -1.83
CA VAL A 465 11.82 -17.27 -3.01
C VAL A 465 11.98 -18.72 -2.59
N VAL A 466 10.98 -19.53 -2.93
CA VAL A 466 10.98 -20.98 -2.70
C VAL A 466 10.66 -21.69 -4.01
N CYS A 467 10.83 -22.99 -4.02
CA CYS A 467 10.57 -23.85 -5.16
C CYS A 467 9.70 -25.02 -4.71
N TRP A 468 8.62 -25.27 -5.43
CA TRP A 468 7.78 -26.45 -5.25
C TRP A 468 8.02 -27.45 -6.38
N GLN A 469 8.19 -28.71 -6.02
CA GLN A 469 8.31 -29.81 -6.98
C GLN A 469 7.69 -31.09 -6.40
N ASP A 470 6.74 -31.66 -7.13
CA ASP A 470 6.13 -32.97 -6.82
C ASP A 470 5.64 -33.09 -5.35
N GLY A 471 4.94 -32.07 -4.87
CA GLY A 471 4.38 -32.03 -3.52
C GLY A 471 5.36 -31.62 -2.41
N ARG A 472 6.60 -31.27 -2.75
CA ARG A 472 7.64 -30.87 -1.78
C ARG A 472 8.11 -29.44 -2.01
N LEU A 473 8.46 -28.78 -0.92
CA LEU A 473 9.03 -27.42 -0.94
C LEU A 473 10.55 -27.48 -0.74
N PHE A 474 11.21 -26.61 -1.46
CA PHE A 474 12.65 -26.35 -1.40
C PHE A 474 12.90 -24.85 -1.38
N GLU A 475 14.09 -24.46 -0.95
CA GLU A 475 14.57 -23.08 -1.07
C GLU A 475 16.01 -23.05 -1.58
N PRO A 476 16.45 -22.00 -2.28
CA PRO A 476 17.83 -21.82 -2.68
C PRO A 476 18.77 -21.82 -1.48
N LEU A 477 19.95 -22.44 -1.60
CA LEU A 477 21.00 -22.34 -0.59
C LEU A 477 21.46 -20.88 -0.42
N ALA A 478 21.57 -20.15 -1.52
CA ALA A 478 21.84 -18.72 -1.51
C ALA A 478 20.58 -17.94 -1.10
N GLN A 479 20.67 -17.23 0.01
CA GLN A 479 19.55 -16.47 0.57
C GLN A 479 19.50 -15.03 0.03
N LEU A 480 18.28 -14.52 -0.14
CA LEU A 480 18.04 -13.10 -0.39
C LEU A 480 18.25 -12.30 0.92
N PRO A 481 18.71 -11.06 0.82
CA PRO A 481 18.79 -10.19 1.99
C PRO A 481 17.40 -9.99 2.59
N SER A 482 17.35 -9.92 3.92
CA SER A 482 16.11 -9.61 4.65
C SER A 482 16.30 -8.37 5.48
N SER A 483 15.26 -7.57 5.62
CA SER A 483 15.20 -6.56 6.63
C SER A 483 15.07 -7.23 8.00
N LYS A 484 15.91 -6.86 8.96
CA LYS A 484 15.78 -7.26 10.37
C LYS A 484 15.25 -6.06 11.13
N VAL A 485 14.07 -6.20 11.71
CA VAL A 485 13.59 -5.27 12.73
C VAL A 485 13.73 -5.97 14.05
N GLU A 486 14.52 -5.40 14.94
CA GLU A 486 14.49 -5.80 16.33
C GLU A 486 13.27 -5.15 17.00
N PRO A 487 12.53 -5.89 17.83
CA PRO A 487 11.44 -5.31 18.60
C PRO A 487 11.91 -4.10 19.40
N PRO A 488 11.08 -3.07 19.54
CA PRO A 488 11.45 -1.90 20.32
C PRO A 488 11.62 -2.26 21.80
N LYS A 489 12.80 -1.94 22.32
CA LYS A 489 13.06 -1.91 23.77
C LYS A 489 13.05 -0.47 24.32
N MET A 490 12.57 0.49 23.56
CA MET A 490 12.63 1.91 23.87
C MET A 490 11.24 2.54 23.71
N PRO A 491 10.99 3.68 24.36
CA PRO A 491 9.76 4.44 24.10
C PRO A 491 9.58 4.67 22.61
N TYR A 492 8.34 4.54 22.15
CA TYR A 492 7.89 4.61 20.78
C TYR A 492 8.55 5.72 19.94
N GLU A 493 8.62 6.93 20.49
CA GLU A 493 9.08 8.11 19.76
C GLU A 493 10.55 8.05 19.31
N ALA A 494 11.40 7.46 20.15
CA ALA A 494 12.80 7.29 19.81
C ALA A 494 13.00 6.23 18.71
N LEU A 495 12.04 5.33 18.58
CA LEU A 495 12.09 4.19 17.67
C LEU A 495 11.53 4.47 16.31
N ALA A 496 10.33 5.03 16.23
CA ALA A 496 9.66 5.31 14.98
C ALA A 496 10.52 6.21 14.09
N ALA A 497 11.14 7.24 14.67
CA ALA A 497 11.98 8.16 13.92
C ALA A 497 13.29 7.54 13.42
N VAL A 498 13.86 6.54 14.09
CA VAL A 498 15.22 6.06 13.82
C VAL A 498 15.28 4.70 13.15
N ARG A 499 14.41 3.76 13.52
CA ARG A 499 14.55 2.37 13.07
C ARG A 499 13.72 2.03 11.85
N PHE A 500 12.45 2.43 11.81
CA PHE A 500 11.57 2.02 10.72
C PHE A 500 11.94 2.66 9.39
N GLU A 501 12.49 3.85 9.43
CA GLU A 501 12.94 4.54 8.23
C GLU A 501 14.29 4.06 7.69
N ARG A 502 15.14 3.47 8.54
CA ARG A 502 16.46 2.95 8.15
C ARG A 502 16.47 1.49 7.74
N THR A 503 15.42 0.74 8.08
CA THR A 503 15.35 -0.67 7.74
C THR A 503 14.91 -0.81 6.29
N PRO A 504 15.70 -1.46 5.42
CA PRO A 504 15.26 -1.75 4.07
C PRO A 504 13.95 -2.52 4.09
N ARG A 505 12.97 -2.05 3.33
CA ARG A 505 11.67 -2.69 3.18
C ARG A 505 11.53 -3.15 1.75
N TYR A 506 11.36 -4.46 1.58
CA TYR A 506 11.22 -5.08 0.26
C TYR A 506 9.80 -5.58 0.10
N SER A 507 9.15 -5.23 -1.00
CA SER A 507 7.77 -5.64 -1.24
C SER A 507 7.45 -5.86 -2.71
N HIS A 508 6.25 -6.35 -3.01
CA HIS A 508 5.69 -6.59 -4.33
C HIS A 508 6.61 -7.42 -5.25
N PRO A 509 6.99 -8.64 -4.83
CA PRO A 509 7.83 -9.51 -5.66
C PRO A 509 7.11 -9.91 -6.94
N ARG A 510 7.88 -10.01 -8.03
CA ARG A 510 7.45 -10.63 -9.28
C ARG A 510 8.55 -11.54 -9.79
N LEU A 511 8.14 -12.71 -10.26
CA LEU A 511 9.04 -13.70 -10.85
C LEU A 511 8.87 -13.77 -12.36
N GLY A 512 9.97 -14.03 -13.03
CA GLY A 512 10.04 -14.41 -14.42
C GLY A 512 11.23 -15.33 -14.66
N LEU A 513 11.25 -16.03 -15.77
CA LEU A 513 12.40 -16.81 -16.19
C LEU A 513 12.84 -16.30 -17.55
N ASP A 514 14.16 -16.30 -17.78
CA ASP A 514 14.70 -16.03 -19.09
C ASP A 514 14.77 -17.31 -19.94
N THR A 515 15.15 -17.15 -21.21
CA THR A 515 15.25 -18.27 -22.15
C THR A 515 16.43 -19.22 -21.87
N HIS A 516 17.29 -18.89 -20.90
CA HIS A 516 18.36 -19.74 -20.39
C HIS A 516 17.93 -20.54 -19.13
N GLY A 517 16.68 -20.30 -18.62
CA GLY A 517 16.17 -20.96 -17.41
C GLY A 517 16.63 -20.37 -16.09
N ARG A 518 17.22 -19.16 -16.12
CA ARG A 518 17.57 -18.45 -14.90
C ARG A 518 16.33 -17.80 -14.31
N VAL A 519 16.25 -17.74 -12.98
CA VAL A 519 15.12 -17.14 -12.26
C VAL A 519 15.41 -15.67 -12.01
N TRP A 520 14.53 -14.83 -12.51
CA TRP A 520 14.58 -13.39 -12.29
C TRP A 520 13.50 -12.95 -11.31
N LEU A 521 13.90 -12.11 -10.37
CA LEU A 521 13.04 -11.55 -9.33
C LEU A 521 13.08 -10.02 -9.43
N THR A 522 11.91 -9.38 -9.50
CA THR A 522 11.81 -7.98 -9.14
C THR A 522 11.21 -7.82 -7.77
N TYR A 523 11.58 -6.77 -7.09
CA TYR A 523 10.97 -6.27 -5.87
C TYR A 523 11.18 -4.77 -5.79
N ARG A 524 10.30 -4.08 -5.07
CA ARG A 524 10.50 -2.66 -4.78
C ARG A 524 11.18 -2.52 -3.41
N GLN A 525 12.02 -1.51 -3.30
CA GLN A 525 12.68 -1.10 -2.05
C GLN A 525 12.32 0.34 -1.75
N LYS A 526 11.98 0.62 -0.48
CA LYS A 526 11.63 1.95 -0.05
C LYS A 526 12.87 2.80 0.22
N PHE A 527 12.82 4.05 -0.23
CA PHE A 527 13.79 5.10 0.04
C PHE A 527 13.10 6.36 0.51
N GLY A 528 13.90 7.28 1.04
CA GLY A 528 13.41 8.56 1.51
C GLY A 528 12.67 8.49 2.84
N THR A 529 12.48 9.67 3.39
CA THR A 529 11.71 9.87 4.63
C THR A 529 10.83 11.09 4.46
N ARG A 530 9.86 11.25 5.37
CA ARG A 530 9.07 12.48 5.46
C ARG A 530 9.92 13.75 5.69
N TYR A 531 11.16 13.58 6.13
CA TYR A 531 12.11 14.69 6.34
C TYR A 531 12.98 14.97 5.12
N SER A 532 12.93 14.14 4.08
CA SER A 532 13.60 14.40 2.82
C SER A 532 12.99 15.63 2.18
N THR A 533 13.82 16.61 1.81
CA THR A 533 13.31 17.82 1.20
C THR A 533 12.69 17.55 -0.16
N HIS A 534 13.02 16.38 -0.76
CA HIS A 534 12.56 16.07 -2.09
C HIS A 534 13.20 14.76 -2.61
N PRO A 535 12.45 13.82 -3.18
CA PRO A 535 11.00 13.84 -3.43
C PRO A 535 10.15 13.26 -2.28
N GLY A 536 10.62 13.23 -1.05
CA GLY A 536 9.95 12.57 0.06
C GLY A 536 10.20 11.06 0.10
N SER A 537 9.26 10.30 0.63
CA SER A 537 9.27 8.83 0.55
C SER A 537 8.93 8.36 -0.86
N TYR A 538 9.65 7.36 -1.34
CA TYR A 538 9.40 6.74 -2.65
C TYR A 538 9.94 5.32 -2.72
N TRP A 539 9.53 4.59 -3.73
CA TRP A 539 9.95 3.23 -4.03
C TRP A 539 10.79 3.19 -5.29
N LEU A 540 11.80 2.31 -5.31
CA LEU A 540 12.55 1.91 -6.48
C LEU A 540 12.41 0.42 -6.69
N SER A 541 12.33 -0.01 -7.92
CA SER A 541 12.28 -1.43 -8.27
C SER A 541 13.67 -1.94 -8.65
N TYR A 542 13.97 -3.14 -8.20
CA TYR A 542 15.24 -3.82 -8.44
C TYR A 542 15.01 -5.18 -9.08
N LEU A 543 16.00 -5.62 -9.86
CA LEU A 543 16.13 -6.95 -10.40
C LEU A 543 17.21 -7.73 -9.66
N ARG A 544 17.00 -9.02 -9.49
CA ARG A 544 18.03 -10.01 -9.17
C ARG A 544 17.85 -11.24 -10.02
N CYS A 545 18.97 -11.85 -10.41
CA CYS A 545 19.01 -13.08 -11.16
C CYS A 545 19.61 -14.21 -10.29
N TYR A 546 18.94 -15.35 -10.23
CA TYR A 546 19.44 -16.58 -9.66
C TYR A 546 19.94 -17.48 -10.79
N ASP A 547 21.23 -17.75 -10.81
CA ASP A 547 21.87 -18.56 -11.84
C ASP A 547 21.80 -20.08 -11.57
N GLY A 548 21.23 -20.48 -10.45
CA GLY A 548 21.18 -21.85 -9.92
C GLY A 548 22.02 -22.02 -8.66
N LYS A 549 23.01 -21.15 -8.41
CA LYS A 549 23.90 -21.21 -7.23
C LYS A 549 23.84 -19.96 -6.39
N GLN A 550 23.74 -18.79 -6.99
CA GLN A 550 23.78 -17.51 -6.31
C GLN A 550 22.84 -16.48 -6.92
N TRP A 551 22.44 -15.52 -6.11
CA TRP A 551 21.75 -14.32 -6.55
C TRP A 551 22.76 -13.26 -7.02
N SER A 552 22.47 -12.58 -8.11
CA SER A 552 23.21 -11.39 -8.51
C SER A 552 23.13 -10.28 -7.46
N GLU A 553 24.01 -9.28 -7.53
CA GLU A 553 23.77 -8.01 -6.87
C GLU A 553 22.46 -7.38 -7.36
N PRO A 554 21.83 -6.47 -6.56
CA PRO A 554 20.60 -5.81 -7.00
C PRO A 554 20.91 -4.85 -8.16
N ILE A 555 20.13 -4.99 -9.24
CA ILE A 555 20.21 -4.13 -10.43
C ILE A 555 18.96 -3.26 -10.41
N GLU A 556 19.13 -1.95 -10.33
CA GLU A 556 18.01 -1.02 -10.34
C GLU A 556 17.31 -1.02 -11.70
N ILE A 557 16.00 -1.12 -11.71
CA ILE A 557 15.20 -0.87 -12.91
C ILE A 557 15.17 0.63 -13.12
N HIS A 558 15.84 1.08 -14.17
CA HIS A 558 15.94 2.49 -14.48
C HIS A 558 14.55 3.09 -14.77
N HIS A 559 14.30 4.31 -14.33
CA HIS A 559 12.97 4.95 -14.36
C HIS A 559 11.85 4.17 -13.66
N SER A 560 12.13 3.50 -12.53
CA SER A 560 11.12 2.78 -11.75
C SER A 560 10.67 3.50 -10.46
N CYS A 561 10.98 4.78 -10.32
CA CYS A 561 10.60 5.55 -9.16
C CYS A 561 9.09 5.75 -9.07
N ASN A 562 8.50 5.41 -7.92
CA ASN A 562 7.07 5.53 -7.68
C ASN A 562 6.77 5.93 -6.23
N LEU A 563 5.63 6.61 -6.01
CA LEU A 563 5.04 6.76 -4.69
C LEU A 563 4.26 5.52 -4.29
N MET A 564 3.45 5.01 -5.21
CA MET A 564 2.51 3.91 -4.97
C MET A 564 3.05 2.56 -5.42
N ASP A 565 2.27 1.51 -5.24
CA ASP A 565 2.65 0.18 -5.63
C ASP A 565 2.91 0.08 -7.14
N SER A 566 4.01 -0.56 -7.47
CA SER A 566 4.37 -0.90 -8.85
C SER A 566 4.35 -2.41 -9.00
N ARG A 567 3.68 -2.90 -10.02
CA ARG A 567 3.57 -4.34 -10.32
C ARG A 567 4.12 -4.63 -11.70
N PRO A 568 5.45 -4.63 -11.86
CA PRO A 568 6.07 -4.90 -13.14
C PRO A 568 5.74 -6.31 -13.66
N VAL A 569 5.71 -6.43 -14.98
CA VAL A 569 5.56 -7.71 -15.67
C VAL A 569 6.93 -8.15 -16.19
N LEU A 570 7.31 -9.38 -15.91
CA LEU A 570 8.56 -9.98 -16.37
C LEU A 570 8.26 -10.99 -17.46
N LEU A 571 8.97 -10.85 -18.59
CA LEU A 571 8.91 -11.76 -19.71
C LEU A 571 10.34 -12.14 -20.14
N PRO A 572 10.55 -13.34 -20.69
CA PRO A 572 11.85 -13.69 -21.27
C PRO A 572 12.19 -12.75 -22.44
N HIS A 573 13.44 -12.28 -22.50
CA HIS A 573 13.94 -11.53 -23.64
C HIS A 573 14.50 -12.47 -24.72
N THR A 574 14.36 -12.08 -26.00
CA THR A 574 14.76 -12.91 -27.15
C THR A 574 16.23 -13.30 -27.17
N ASN A 575 17.09 -12.45 -26.64
CA ASN A 575 18.55 -12.62 -26.66
C ASN A 575 19.11 -13.26 -25.36
N GLY A 576 18.27 -13.82 -24.54
CA GLY A 576 18.57 -14.14 -23.14
C GLY A 576 18.20 -12.99 -22.22
N GLY A 577 18.36 -13.12 -20.91
CA GLY A 577 17.96 -12.07 -19.99
C GLY A 577 16.44 -11.87 -19.87
N ILE A 578 16.06 -10.75 -19.27
CA ILE A 578 14.67 -10.46 -18.92
C ILE A 578 14.19 -9.14 -19.51
N LEU A 579 12.95 -9.11 -19.95
CA LEU A 579 12.22 -7.92 -20.35
C LEU A 579 11.22 -7.57 -19.24
N VAL A 580 11.14 -6.29 -18.90
CA VAL A 580 10.29 -5.77 -17.82
C VAL A 580 9.41 -4.64 -18.38
N VAL A 581 8.10 -4.79 -18.23
CA VAL A 581 7.15 -3.69 -18.44
C VAL A 581 6.77 -3.12 -17.07
N HIS A 582 7.00 -1.84 -16.86
CA HIS A 582 6.76 -1.20 -15.55
C HIS A 582 6.27 0.24 -15.71
N ASN A 583 5.69 0.76 -14.66
CA ASN A 583 5.32 2.17 -14.55
C ASN A 583 6.38 2.97 -13.76
N THR A 584 6.31 4.27 -13.91
CA THR A 584 7.00 5.26 -13.08
C THR A 584 6.11 6.49 -12.92
N ASP A 585 6.24 7.21 -11.83
CA ASP A 585 5.61 8.53 -11.70
C ASP A 585 6.56 9.71 -11.98
N GLY A 586 7.79 9.41 -12.42
CA GLY A 586 8.78 10.39 -12.88
C GLY A 586 9.33 11.33 -11.80
N ARG A 587 9.03 11.10 -10.51
CA ARG A 587 9.38 12.02 -9.41
C ARG A 587 10.87 12.28 -9.20
N TYR A 588 11.75 11.50 -9.80
CA TYR A 588 13.18 11.82 -9.78
C TYR A 588 13.54 13.05 -10.62
N THR A 589 12.92 13.15 -11.78
CA THR A 589 13.24 14.19 -12.74
C THR A 589 12.32 15.40 -12.58
N THR A 590 11.06 15.18 -12.22
CA THR A 590 10.04 16.23 -12.06
C THR A 590 9.27 16.04 -10.75
N PRO A 591 9.92 16.22 -9.60
CA PRO A 591 9.32 15.87 -8.31
C PRO A 591 8.09 16.73 -7.94
N ASP A 592 7.95 17.93 -8.48
CA ASP A 592 6.77 18.77 -8.30
C ASP A 592 5.65 18.45 -9.28
N LYS A 593 5.95 17.66 -10.33
CA LYS A 593 5.01 17.28 -11.37
C LYS A 593 5.18 15.79 -11.65
N VAL A 594 4.41 14.97 -11.03
CA VAL A 594 4.45 13.52 -11.22
C VAL A 594 3.35 13.08 -12.18
N GLY A 595 3.64 12.08 -13.00
CA GLY A 595 2.69 11.49 -13.92
C GLY A 595 3.07 10.06 -14.22
N TYR A 596 2.09 9.15 -14.17
CA TYR A 596 2.31 7.74 -14.44
C TYR A 596 2.50 7.50 -15.92
N ASP A 597 3.68 7.03 -16.27
CA ASP A 597 4.06 6.62 -17.62
C ASP A 597 4.61 5.19 -17.62
N LEU A 598 4.46 4.48 -18.74
CA LEU A 598 4.94 3.11 -18.88
C LEU A 598 6.27 3.04 -19.63
N TYR A 599 7.13 2.16 -19.14
CA TYR A 599 8.46 1.89 -19.70
C TYR A 599 8.64 0.41 -20.00
N LEU A 600 9.42 0.16 -21.03
CA LEU A 600 9.97 -1.14 -21.38
C LEU A 600 11.45 -1.16 -21.03
N SER A 601 11.84 -2.05 -20.17
CA SER A 601 13.21 -2.24 -19.70
C SER A 601 13.73 -3.62 -20.03
N THR A 602 15.04 -3.74 -20.24
CA THR A 602 15.70 -5.03 -20.41
C THR A 602 16.94 -5.10 -19.54
N CYS A 603 17.25 -6.31 -19.10
CA CYS A 603 18.46 -6.61 -18.38
C CYS A 603 18.97 -7.99 -18.78
N ASP A 604 20.27 -8.09 -19.04
CA ASP A 604 20.94 -9.37 -19.28
C ASP A 604 22.21 -9.45 -18.45
N LEU A 605 22.56 -10.67 -18.06
CA LEU A 605 23.80 -10.99 -17.37
C LEU A 605 24.50 -12.13 -18.12
N PRO A 606 25.84 -12.15 -18.17
CA PRO A 606 26.58 -13.22 -18.82
C PRO A 606 26.38 -14.56 -18.05
N GLY A 607 26.50 -15.65 -18.77
CA GLY A 607 26.39 -16.99 -18.22
C GLY A 607 25.09 -17.71 -18.57
N SER A 608 25.05 -18.99 -18.25
CA SER A 608 23.89 -19.86 -18.42
C SER A 608 23.36 -20.30 -17.06
N SER A 609 22.13 -20.82 -17.03
CA SER A 609 21.59 -21.47 -15.82
C SER A 609 22.44 -22.65 -15.41
N LEU A 610 22.72 -22.75 -14.13
CA LEU A 610 23.36 -23.93 -13.52
C LEU A 610 22.28 -24.79 -12.85
N ALA A 611 22.64 -26.04 -12.51
CA ALA A 611 21.76 -26.86 -11.69
C ALA A 611 21.47 -26.15 -10.37
N ALA A 612 20.18 -25.98 -10.04
CA ALA A 612 19.77 -25.24 -8.86
C ALA A 612 20.20 -25.96 -7.57
N GLU A 613 20.95 -25.23 -6.74
CA GLU A 613 21.34 -25.71 -5.40
C GLU A 613 20.23 -25.40 -4.41
N LEU A 614 19.47 -26.43 -4.06
CA LEU A 614 18.25 -26.32 -3.25
C LEU A 614 18.37 -27.17 -1.98
N ARG A 615 17.71 -26.74 -0.92
CA ARG A 615 17.52 -27.56 0.29
C ARG A 615 16.02 -27.70 0.60
N PRO A 616 15.61 -28.82 1.22
CA PRO A 616 14.22 -28.98 1.65
C PRO A 616 13.78 -27.90 2.62
N ARG A 617 12.51 -27.50 2.52
CA ARG A 617 11.87 -26.52 3.39
C ARG A 617 10.51 -27.04 3.86
N ALA A 618 10.12 -26.71 5.10
CA ALA A 618 8.75 -26.86 5.58
C ALA A 618 7.98 -25.53 5.44
N PRO A 619 6.66 -25.57 5.21
CA PRO A 619 5.86 -24.34 5.07
C PRO A 619 5.73 -23.54 6.38
N GLY A 620 5.94 -24.18 7.53
CA GLY A 620 5.72 -23.60 8.86
C GLY A 620 4.38 -24.06 9.47
N THR A 621 4.21 -23.75 10.75
CA THR A 621 2.98 -24.02 11.51
C THR A 621 2.72 -22.88 12.48
N LYS A 622 1.46 -22.59 12.78
CA LYS A 622 1.04 -21.54 13.71
C LYS A 622 -0.08 -22.01 14.63
N ASP A 623 -0.30 -21.25 15.70
CA ASP A 623 -1.46 -21.41 16.56
C ASP A 623 -2.67 -20.66 15.95
N LEU A 624 -3.67 -21.40 15.50
CA LEU A 624 -4.89 -20.86 14.90
C LEU A 624 -5.79 -20.13 15.93
N ASP A 625 -5.57 -20.36 17.21
CA ASP A 625 -6.36 -19.78 18.30
C ASP A 625 -5.71 -18.51 18.89
N ALA A 626 -4.54 -18.09 18.38
CA ALA A 626 -3.78 -16.96 18.91
C ALA A 626 -4.61 -15.66 19.05
N HIS A 627 -5.58 -15.43 18.16
CA HIS A 627 -6.43 -14.23 18.12
C HIS A 627 -7.90 -14.49 18.46
N ARG A 628 -8.22 -15.65 19.06
CA ARG A 628 -9.61 -16.05 19.36
C ARG A 628 -10.34 -15.05 20.27
N LYS A 629 -9.69 -14.53 21.30
CA LYS A 629 -10.32 -13.56 22.24
C LYS A 629 -10.72 -12.27 21.54
N GLU A 630 -9.85 -11.74 20.67
CA GLU A 630 -10.14 -10.57 19.87
C GLU A 630 -11.30 -10.81 18.91
N GLN A 631 -11.30 -11.93 18.19
CA GLN A 631 -12.38 -12.30 17.27
C GLN A 631 -13.73 -12.45 18.03
N GLU A 632 -13.73 -12.99 19.24
CA GLU A 632 -14.91 -13.08 20.10
C GLU A 632 -15.39 -11.70 20.54
N ALA A 633 -14.48 -10.77 20.87
CA ALA A 633 -14.83 -9.40 21.24
C ALA A 633 -15.45 -8.65 20.06
N VAL A 634 -14.87 -8.75 18.87
CA VAL A 634 -15.42 -8.19 17.64
C VAL A 634 -16.82 -8.76 17.35
N ARG A 635 -16.99 -10.07 17.46
CA ARG A 635 -18.31 -10.71 17.27
C ARG A 635 -19.35 -10.17 18.23
N ARG A 636 -19.02 -10.05 19.53
CA ARG A 636 -19.91 -9.46 20.55
C ARG A 636 -20.31 -8.02 20.18
N MET A 637 -19.38 -7.18 19.70
CA MET A 637 -19.70 -5.83 19.25
C MET A 637 -20.67 -5.82 18.07
N ARG A 638 -20.47 -6.68 17.06
CA ARG A 638 -21.33 -6.79 15.87
C ARG A 638 -22.74 -7.29 16.19
N GLU A 639 -22.88 -8.15 17.22
CA GLU A 639 -24.15 -8.70 17.68
C GLU A 639 -24.91 -7.75 18.61
N TYR A 640 -24.19 -6.83 19.25
CA TYR A 640 -24.81 -5.88 20.18
C TYR A 640 -25.64 -4.82 19.46
N GLN A 641 -26.81 -4.50 20.01
CA GLN A 641 -27.73 -3.53 19.47
C GLN A 641 -28.24 -2.59 20.55
N VAL A 642 -28.17 -1.28 20.30
CA VAL A 642 -28.75 -0.25 21.14
C VAL A 642 -30.19 0.00 20.71
N ARG A 643 -31.16 -0.07 21.65
CA ARG A 643 -32.56 0.24 21.41
C ARG A 643 -32.95 1.46 22.22
N ALA A 644 -33.29 2.56 21.56
CA ALA A 644 -33.70 3.82 22.19
C ALA A 644 -34.66 4.60 21.29
N GLY A 645 -35.66 5.28 21.92
CA GLY A 645 -36.59 6.11 21.16
C GLY A 645 -37.38 5.38 20.05
N GLY A 646 -37.61 4.07 20.18
CA GLY A 646 -38.25 3.25 19.15
C GLY A 646 -37.34 2.84 17.96
N LYS A 647 -36.08 3.20 18.02
CA LYS A 647 -35.10 2.91 17.00
C LYS A 647 -34.11 1.83 17.41
N LEU A 648 -33.51 1.18 16.43
CA LEU A 648 -32.46 0.17 16.59
C LEU A 648 -31.17 0.69 15.99
N TYR A 649 -30.06 0.62 16.75
CA TYR A 649 -28.74 1.04 16.30
C TYR A 649 -27.75 -0.12 16.38
N TYR A 650 -26.93 -0.27 15.34
CA TYR A 650 -25.77 -1.15 15.31
C TYR A 650 -24.54 -0.40 15.77
N LEU A 651 -23.63 -1.08 16.44
CA LEU A 651 -22.30 -0.56 16.72
C LEU A 651 -21.41 -0.86 15.52
N LEU A 652 -21.08 0.16 14.74
CA LEU A 652 -20.20 0.04 13.59
C LEU A 652 -18.81 0.56 13.93
N ARG A 653 -17.88 -0.36 14.10
CA ARG A 653 -16.50 -0.06 14.47
C ARG A 653 -15.66 0.27 13.25
N GLY A 654 -14.94 1.37 13.30
CA GLY A 654 -14.08 1.83 12.22
C GLY A 654 -13.20 3.00 12.59
N GLU A 655 -12.60 3.62 11.61
CA GLU A 655 -11.82 4.85 11.72
C GLU A 655 -11.75 5.59 10.37
N PHE A 656 -11.31 6.84 10.35
CA PHE A 656 -11.11 7.60 9.11
C PHE A 656 -9.89 8.52 9.11
N HIS A 657 -8.84 8.10 9.81
CA HIS A 657 -7.55 8.77 9.88
C HIS A 657 -6.39 7.81 9.59
N ARG A 658 -6.60 6.79 8.76
CA ARG A 658 -5.56 5.83 8.42
C ARG A 658 -4.82 6.27 7.17
N HIS A 659 -3.51 6.50 7.29
CA HIS A 659 -2.64 6.84 6.16
C HIS A 659 -2.25 5.63 5.32
N THR A 660 -1.85 5.90 4.07
CA THR A 660 -1.23 4.96 3.15
C THR A 660 0.02 5.58 2.52
N GLU A 661 0.68 4.87 1.62
CA GLU A 661 1.82 5.41 0.88
C GLU A 661 1.48 6.59 -0.05
N ILE A 662 0.19 6.92 -0.26
CA ILE A 662 -0.27 8.12 -0.98
C ILE A 662 0.13 9.38 -0.23
N SER A 663 0.07 9.38 1.09
CA SER A 663 0.66 10.43 1.92
C SER A 663 2.17 10.50 1.69
N TRP A 664 2.70 11.70 1.59
CA TRP A 664 4.15 11.89 1.44
C TRP A 664 4.96 11.31 2.61
N ASP A 665 4.37 11.16 3.77
CA ASP A 665 4.96 10.56 4.99
C ASP A 665 4.46 9.13 5.30
N GLY A 666 3.49 8.64 4.54
CA GLY A 666 2.83 7.34 4.75
C GLY A 666 3.62 6.10 4.34
N GLY A 667 4.92 6.23 4.08
CA GLY A 667 5.75 5.10 3.66
C GLY A 667 5.80 3.88 4.59
N PRO A 668 5.63 3.99 5.92
CA PRO A 668 5.50 2.83 6.80
C PRO A 668 4.10 2.21 6.84
N ASP A 669 3.12 2.84 6.21
CA ASP A 669 1.69 2.50 6.34
C ASP A 669 1.21 1.48 5.31
N GLY A 670 1.98 1.27 4.25
CA GLY A 670 1.65 0.33 3.20
C GLY A 670 0.81 0.91 2.08
N CYS A 671 0.54 0.10 1.07
CA CYS A 671 -0.26 0.52 -0.08
C CYS A 671 -1.76 0.59 0.28
N LEU A 672 -2.51 1.30 -0.57
CA LEU A 672 -3.95 1.49 -0.41
C LEU A 672 -4.72 0.15 -0.30
N GLU A 673 -4.32 -0.86 -1.07
CA GLU A 673 -4.90 -2.20 -1.01
C GLU A 673 -4.67 -2.86 0.36
N ASP A 674 -3.50 -2.67 0.98
CA ASP A 674 -3.19 -3.21 2.31
C ASP A 674 -4.04 -2.57 3.40
N MET A 675 -4.35 -1.28 3.29
CA MET A 675 -5.24 -0.61 4.23
C MET A 675 -6.60 -1.32 4.27
N PHE A 676 -7.21 -1.59 3.11
CA PHE A 676 -8.51 -2.27 3.04
C PHE A 676 -8.43 -3.72 3.49
N ARG A 677 -7.44 -4.48 3.01
CA ARG A 677 -7.23 -5.88 3.40
C ARG A 677 -7.06 -6.02 4.91
N TYR A 678 -6.20 -5.19 5.48
CA TYR A 678 -5.93 -5.20 6.91
C TYR A 678 -7.19 -4.84 7.72
N ALA A 679 -7.95 -3.83 7.29
CA ALA A 679 -9.19 -3.42 7.93
C ALA A 679 -10.24 -4.54 7.91
N ILE A 680 -10.37 -5.27 6.80
CA ILE A 680 -11.32 -6.38 6.66
C ILE A 680 -10.90 -7.58 7.51
N ASP A 681 -9.64 -7.98 7.42
CA ASP A 681 -9.11 -9.23 7.97
C ASP A 681 -8.63 -9.08 9.42
N ALA A 682 -7.49 -8.42 9.62
CA ALA A 682 -6.83 -8.36 10.93
C ALA A 682 -7.58 -7.48 11.92
N ALA A 683 -7.91 -6.25 11.54
CA ALA A 683 -8.67 -5.34 12.41
C ALA A 683 -10.16 -5.67 12.45
N SER A 684 -10.66 -6.41 11.47
CA SER A 684 -12.09 -6.79 11.36
C SER A 684 -13.05 -5.61 11.57
N LEU A 685 -12.75 -4.48 10.95
CA LEU A 685 -13.58 -3.28 11.02
C LEU A 685 -14.88 -3.45 10.23
N ASP A 686 -15.92 -2.69 10.60
CA ASP A 686 -17.17 -2.60 9.83
C ASP A 686 -17.08 -1.53 8.73
N TRP A 687 -16.20 -0.54 8.92
CA TRP A 687 -15.97 0.55 7.97
C TRP A 687 -14.58 1.16 8.15
N ILE A 688 -14.08 1.85 7.13
CA ILE A 688 -12.81 2.58 7.18
C ILE A 688 -12.84 3.80 6.28
N GLY A 689 -12.08 4.82 6.62
CA GLY A 689 -11.76 5.95 5.78
C GLY A 689 -10.25 6.17 5.67
N ASN A 690 -9.80 6.63 4.50
CA ASN A 690 -8.43 6.99 4.24
C ASN A 690 -8.13 8.38 4.83
N GLY A 691 -7.02 8.51 5.55
CA GLY A 691 -6.56 9.76 6.16
C GLY A 691 -5.40 10.44 5.41
N ASP A 692 -5.11 10.04 4.18
CA ASP A 692 -3.98 10.59 3.45
C ASP A 692 -4.04 12.10 3.32
N HIS A 693 -2.92 12.76 3.53
CA HIS A 693 -2.76 14.20 3.43
C HIS A 693 -3.18 14.73 2.06
N ASP A 694 -3.79 15.90 2.05
CA ASP A 694 -4.25 16.59 0.84
C ASP A 694 -3.12 16.96 -0.14
N ASN A 695 -1.86 16.95 0.26
CA ASN A 695 -0.72 17.10 -0.65
C ASN A 695 -0.47 15.84 -1.52
N GLY A 696 -0.84 14.66 -1.08
CA GLY A 696 -0.81 13.42 -1.87
C GLY A 696 -2.17 13.10 -2.46
N ALA A 697 -3.21 13.04 -1.61
CA ALA A 697 -4.58 12.78 -2.02
C ALA A 697 -5.20 13.90 -2.87
N GLY A 698 -4.67 15.14 -2.78
CA GLY A 698 -5.14 16.27 -3.57
C GLY A 698 -4.80 16.21 -5.06
N ARG A 699 -3.88 15.34 -5.47
CA ARG A 699 -3.58 15.08 -6.87
C ARG A 699 -4.75 14.35 -7.54
N GLU A 700 -5.13 14.75 -8.73
CA GLU A 700 -6.33 14.24 -9.42
C GLU A 700 -6.32 12.72 -9.57
N TYR A 701 -5.22 12.13 -10.03
CA TYR A 701 -5.14 10.68 -10.24
C TYR A 701 -5.13 9.88 -8.92
N THR A 702 -4.34 10.29 -7.94
CA THR A 702 -4.29 9.59 -6.64
C THR A 702 -5.63 9.64 -5.91
N TRP A 703 -6.33 10.79 -6.00
CA TRP A 703 -7.68 10.90 -5.44
C TRP A 703 -8.70 10.05 -6.20
N TRP A 704 -8.60 10.02 -7.52
CA TRP A 704 -9.41 9.11 -8.34
C TRP A 704 -9.19 7.66 -7.95
N LEU A 705 -7.94 7.25 -7.82
CA LEU A 705 -7.56 5.90 -7.39
C LEU A 705 -8.11 5.56 -5.99
N THR A 706 -7.98 6.49 -5.03
CA THR A 706 -8.53 6.33 -3.67
C THR A 706 -10.04 6.11 -3.70
N GLN A 707 -10.78 6.94 -4.46
CA GLN A 707 -12.24 6.80 -4.59
C GLN A 707 -12.64 5.48 -5.27
N LYS A 708 -11.94 5.10 -6.33
CA LYS A 708 -12.16 3.86 -7.05
C LYS A 708 -11.96 2.63 -6.14
N MET A 709 -10.87 2.60 -5.40
CA MET A 709 -10.59 1.51 -4.46
C MET A 709 -11.56 1.48 -3.28
N THR A 710 -12.05 2.64 -2.82
CA THR A 710 -13.13 2.74 -1.82
C THR A 710 -14.41 2.04 -2.31
N ASP A 711 -14.75 2.14 -3.59
CA ASP A 711 -15.90 1.41 -4.14
C ASP A 711 -15.57 -0.06 -4.41
N ALA A 712 -14.37 -0.37 -4.90
CA ALA A 712 -13.95 -1.73 -5.20
C ALA A 712 -13.89 -2.66 -3.96
N TYR A 713 -13.65 -2.10 -2.78
CA TYR A 713 -13.67 -2.83 -1.52
C TYR A 713 -14.99 -2.71 -0.73
N HIS A 714 -16.01 -2.06 -1.30
CA HIS A 714 -17.32 -1.97 -0.67
C HIS A 714 -18.09 -3.28 -0.81
N VAL A 715 -18.40 -3.92 0.31
CA VAL A 715 -19.24 -5.12 0.38
C VAL A 715 -20.51 -4.79 1.15
N ALA A 716 -21.60 -4.61 0.43
CA ALA A 716 -22.87 -4.12 0.99
C ALA A 716 -23.32 -4.90 2.25
N GLY A 717 -23.57 -4.18 3.33
CA GLY A 717 -24.00 -4.75 4.61
C GLY A 717 -22.91 -5.47 5.44
N VAL A 718 -21.68 -5.59 4.90
CA VAL A 718 -20.55 -6.27 5.55
C VAL A 718 -19.42 -5.30 5.85
N PHE A 719 -18.91 -4.59 4.85
CA PHE A 719 -17.81 -3.65 4.99
C PHE A 719 -18.06 -2.38 4.16
N THR A 720 -17.98 -1.23 4.81
CA THR A 720 -18.40 0.06 4.25
C THR A 720 -17.26 1.07 4.26
N PRO A 721 -16.36 1.10 3.25
CA PRO A 721 -15.35 2.15 3.16
C PRO A 721 -15.98 3.50 2.80
N MET A 722 -15.44 4.58 3.39
CA MET A 722 -15.88 5.96 3.24
C MET A 722 -14.93 6.76 2.35
N PHE A 723 -15.42 7.80 1.70
CA PHE A 723 -14.61 8.73 0.92
C PHE A 723 -14.03 9.81 1.84
N THR A 724 -12.76 9.70 2.16
CA THR A 724 -12.11 10.53 3.17
C THR A 724 -10.72 10.98 2.74
N TYR A 725 -10.26 12.09 3.27
CA TYR A 725 -8.89 12.57 3.16
C TYR A 725 -8.58 13.51 4.33
N GLU A 726 -7.30 13.73 4.61
CA GLU A 726 -6.87 14.68 5.61
C GLU A 726 -6.54 16.04 4.97
N ARG A 727 -7.17 17.12 5.47
CA ARG A 727 -6.79 18.48 5.16
C ARG A 727 -5.82 19.00 6.21
N SER A 728 -4.55 19.13 5.85
CA SER A 728 -3.45 19.31 6.78
C SER A 728 -2.98 20.75 6.88
N VAL A 729 -3.82 21.64 7.39
CA VAL A 729 -3.46 23.04 7.68
C VAL A 729 -2.93 23.14 9.11
N PRO A 730 -1.71 23.64 9.35
CA PRO A 730 -1.12 23.75 10.68
C PRO A 730 -1.92 24.62 11.67
N TYR A 731 -1.57 24.51 12.96
CA TYR A 731 -2.09 25.40 13.99
C TYR A 731 -1.94 26.88 13.58
N PRO A 732 -2.91 27.77 13.84
CA PRO A 732 -4.09 27.56 14.67
C PRO A 732 -5.37 27.12 13.92
N HIS A 733 -5.31 26.91 12.61
CA HIS A 733 -6.44 26.37 11.85
C HIS A 733 -6.65 24.89 12.20
N GLY A 734 -5.60 24.10 12.15
CA GLY A 734 -5.56 22.69 12.50
C GLY A 734 -5.88 21.73 11.35
N HIS A 735 -5.31 20.54 11.47
CA HIS A 735 -5.62 19.43 10.60
C HIS A 735 -7.06 18.95 10.82
N ARG A 736 -7.72 18.52 9.76
CA ARG A 736 -9.06 17.95 9.79
C ARG A 736 -9.20 16.79 8.83
N ASN A 737 -9.68 15.67 9.32
CA ASN A 737 -10.14 14.61 8.46
C ASN A 737 -11.50 14.97 7.88
N VAL A 738 -11.65 14.84 6.57
CA VAL A 738 -12.86 15.14 5.80
C VAL A 738 -13.52 13.83 5.40
N MET A 739 -14.86 13.75 5.48
CA MET A 739 -15.64 12.56 5.15
C MET A 739 -16.86 12.90 4.29
N PHE A 740 -17.06 12.06 3.26
CA PHE A 740 -18.25 12.04 2.42
C PHE A 740 -18.84 10.64 2.32
N ALA A 741 -20.17 10.55 2.17
CA ALA A 741 -20.85 9.27 1.90
C ALA A 741 -20.88 8.94 0.40
N ARG A 742 -20.69 9.92 -0.48
CA ARG A 742 -20.75 9.76 -1.94
C ARG A 742 -19.43 10.03 -2.62
N ARG A 743 -19.20 9.34 -3.72
CA ARG A 743 -18.07 9.51 -4.62
C ARG A 743 -18.18 10.79 -5.46
N GLY A 744 -17.09 11.22 -6.04
CA GLY A 744 -17.03 12.27 -7.05
C GLY A 744 -16.75 13.66 -6.50
N ILE A 745 -16.54 13.80 -5.21
CA ILE A 745 -16.21 15.08 -4.62
C ILE A 745 -14.69 15.24 -4.58
N LEU A 746 -14.18 16.25 -5.27
CA LEU A 746 -12.74 16.56 -5.31
C LEU A 746 -12.27 17.13 -3.97
N THR A 747 -11.02 16.88 -3.61
CA THR A 747 -10.37 17.51 -2.46
C THR A 747 -10.35 19.04 -2.61
N LEU A 748 -10.50 19.76 -1.50
CA LEU A 748 -10.54 21.22 -1.49
C LEU A 748 -9.11 21.80 -1.45
N PRO A 749 -8.66 22.57 -2.46
CA PRO A 749 -7.41 23.31 -2.40
C PRO A 749 -7.38 24.35 -1.28
N ARG A 750 -6.17 24.80 -0.89
CA ARG A 750 -5.99 25.87 0.08
C ARG A 750 -6.47 27.20 -0.49
N LEU A 751 -6.87 28.12 0.39
CA LEU A 751 -7.14 29.50 0.00
C LEU A 751 -5.84 30.31 0.14
N ASP A 752 -5.40 30.93 -0.96
CA ASP A 752 -4.17 31.73 -0.99
C ASP A 752 -4.38 33.09 -0.30
N GLU A 753 -3.34 33.54 0.38
CA GLU A 753 -3.20 34.93 0.86
C GLU A 753 -1.92 35.50 0.26
N PRO A 754 -2.02 36.42 -0.71
CA PRO A 754 -0.84 36.95 -1.36
C PRO A 754 0.01 37.82 -0.43
N ASP A 755 -0.59 38.42 0.60
CA ASP A 755 0.10 39.25 1.59
C ASP A 755 0.67 38.35 2.71
N PRO A 756 2.01 38.17 2.80
CA PRO A 756 2.61 37.32 3.81
C PRO A 756 2.27 37.72 5.26
N ASP A 757 2.05 39.03 5.51
CA ASP A 757 1.77 39.54 6.84
C ASP A 757 0.34 39.25 7.32
N LYS A 758 -0.54 38.86 6.39
CA LYS A 758 -1.93 38.46 6.65
C LYS A 758 -2.11 36.94 6.70
N ARG A 759 -1.09 36.18 6.32
CA ARG A 759 -1.18 34.72 6.34
C ARG A 759 -1.23 34.19 7.76
N VAL A 760 -2.16 33.27 7.98
CA VAL A 760 -2.25 32.49 9.22
C VAL A 760 -1.94 31.03 8.87
N ALA A 761 -0.90 30.46 9.47
CA ALA A 761 -0.43 29.13 9.12
C ALA A 761 -0.14 28.91 7.61
N GLY A 762 0.35 29.96 6.93
CA GLY A 762 0.69 29.91 5.52
C GLY A 762 -0.49 30.02 4.54
N VAL A 763 -1.73 30.17 5.04
CA VAL A 763 -2.95 30.31 4.24
C VAL A 763 -3.75 31.54 4.64
N HIS A 764 -4.80 31.86 3.87
CA HIS A 764 -5.74 32.92 4.18
C HIS A 764 -6.48 32.64 5.50
N ALA A 765 -6.77 33.69 6.28
CA ALA A 765 -7.46 33.60 7.57
C ALA A 765 -8.85 32.92 7.49
N ASP A 766 -9.51 32.97 6.34
CA ASP A 766 -10.82 32.34 6.10
C ASP A 766 -10.72 30.93 5.47
N ASP A 767 -9.55 30.31 5.40
CA ASP A 767 -9.40 28.96 4.79
C ASP A 767 -10.29 27.91 5.46
N THR A 768 -10.39 27.91 6.79
CA THR A 768 -11.29 27.01 7.54
C THR A 768 -12.76 27.30 7.26
N LYS A 769 -13.16 28.58 7.14
CA LYS A 769 -14.53 28.94 6.79
C LYS A 769 -14.89 28.53 5.36
N MET A 770 -13.93 28.58 4.44
CA MET A 770 -14.08 28.03 3.09
C MET A 770 -14.35 26.53 3.15
N LEU A 771 -13.60 25.77 3.95
CA LEU A 771 -13.84 24.34 4.16
C LEU A 771 -15.27 24.08 4.65
N TYR A 772 -15.75 24.83 5.64
CA TYR A 772 -17.11 24.65 6.17
C TYR A 772 -18.18 24.91 5.11
N ARG A 773 -18.04 25.97 4.29
CA ARG A 773 -18.96 26.24 3.18
C ARG A 773 -18.97 25.12 2.15
N TYR A 774 -17.78 24.63 1.76
CA TYR A 774 -17.63 23.50 0.86
C TYR A 774 -18.34 22.24 1.41
N LEU A 775 -18.14 21.90 2.68
CA LEU A 775 -18.76 20.72 3.31
C LEU A 775 -20.28 20.87 3.43
N ARG A 776 -20.79 22.06 3.76
CA ARG A 776 -22.24 22.32 3.80
C ARG A 776 -22.89 22.12 2.43
N GLU A 777 -22.28 22.65 1.38
CA GLU A 777 -22.84 22.58 0.03
C GLU A 777 -22.78 21.16 -0.55
N LEU A 778 -21.70 20.44 -0.30
CA LEU A 778 -21.49 19.12 -0.86
C LEU A 778 -21.88 17.95 0.05
N GLY A 779 -22.37 18.25 1.26
CA GLY A 779 -22.91 17.26 2.17
C GLY A 779 -21.83 16.39 2.85
N GLY A 780 -20.68 16.97 3.19
CA GLY A 780 -19.62 16.31 3.96
C GLY A 780 -19.59 16.76 5.42
N ILE A 781 -18.68 16.15 6.18
CA ILE A 781 -18.28 16.59 7.52
C ILE A 781 -16.76 16.62 7.63
N CYS A 782 -16.25 17.23 8.69
CA CYS A 782 -14.87 17.10 9.11
C CYS A 782 -14.76 16.87 10.63
N ALA A 783 -13.57 16.43 11.04
CA ALA A 783 -13.20 16.29 12.45
C ALA A 783 -11.79 16.84 12.66
N SER A 784 -11.62 17.77 13.58
CA SER A 784 -10.29 18.16 14.04
C SER A 784 -9.62 17.02 14.79
N HIS A 785 -8.31 16.88 14.60
CA HIS A 785 -7.49 15.88 15.29
C HIS A 785 -6.18 16.49 15.80
N THR A 786 -5.42 15.75 16.60
CA THR A 786 -4.17 16.21 17.22
C THR A 786 -4.29 17.62 17.80
N SER A 787 -5.46 17.92 18.39
CA SER A 787 -5.95 19.28 18.59
C SER A 787 -5.08 20.16 19.47
N ALA A 788 -4.36 19.60 20.46
CA ALA A 788 -3.47 20.34 21.36
C ALA A 788 -2.00 20.33 20.92
N THR A 789 -1.71 20.24 19.63
CA THR A 789 -0.35 20.24 19.05
C THR A 789 -0.19 21.31 17.98
N SER A 790 0.99 21.42 17.36
CA SER A 790 1.24 22.30 16.21
C SER A 790 0.42 21.94 14.95
N MET A 791 -0.21 20.78 14.94
CA MET A 791 -1.14 20.32 13.91
C MET A 791 -2.61 20.59 14.30
N GLY A 792 -2.86 21.05 15.54
CA GLY A 792 -4.17 21.25 16.11
C GLY A 792 -4.79 22.60 15.83
N THR A 793 -5.83 22.94 16.59
CA THR A 793 -6.61 24.16 16.47
C THR A 793 -6.77 24.88 17.81
N ASP A 794 -6.99 26.19 17.82
CA ASP A 794 -7.32 26.97 19.03
C ASP A 794 -8.83 27.19 19.20
N TRP A 795 -9.64 26.48 18.42
CA TRP A 795 -11.10 26.57 18.42
C TRP A 795 -11.64 27.97 18.10
N ARG A 796 -10.93 28.73 17.23
CA ARG A 796 -11.38 30.06 16.77
C ARG A 796 -12.56 29.96 15.83
N ASP A 797 -12.61 28.92 15.01
CA ASP A 797 -13.69 28.64 14.06
C ASP A 797 -14.33 27.30 14.39
N HIS A 798 -15.66 27.22 14.30
CA HIS A 798 -16.43 26.01 14.47
C HIS A 798 -17.77 26.13 13.74
N ASP A 799 -18.16 25.06 13.09
CA ASP A 799 -19.46 24.93 12.45
C ASP A 799 -20.12 23.60 12.87
N PRO A 800 -21.13 23.64 13.76
CA PRO A 800 -21.73 22.43 14.34
C PRO A 800 -22.43 21.52 13.31
N LEU A 801 -22.72 21.99 12.10
CA LEU A 801 -23.36 21.19 11.05
C LEU A 801 -22.36 20.32 10.28
N VAL A 802 -21.13 20.77 10.18
CA VAL A 802 -20.10 20.10 9.37
C VAL A 802 -18.84 19.72 10.15
N GLU A 803 -18.68 20.18 11.39
CA GLU A 803 -17.67 19.70 12.34
C GLU A 803 -18.34 19.18 13.62
N PRO A 804 -19.16 18.12 13.54
CA PRO A 804 -19.97 17.61 14.66
C PRO A 804 -19.18 16.74 15.63
N ILE A 805 -17.99 16.27 15.26
CA ILE A 805 -17.16 15.32 16.03
C ILE A 805 -15.71 15.79 16.09
N VAL A 806 -14.97 15.28 17.05
CA VAL A 806 -13.55 15.53 17.26
C VAL A 806 -12.84 14.24 17.65
N GLU A 807 -11.59 14.10 17.23
CA GLU A 807 -10.70 13.00 17.65
C GLU A 807 -10.20 13.26 19.07
N ILE A 808 -10.77 12.56 20.06
CA ILE A 808 -10.36 12.69 21.46
C ILE A 808 -9.08 11.90 21.73
N TYR A 809 -8.88 10.80 21.05
CA TYR A 809 -7.71 9.95 21.19
C TYR A 809 -7.17 9.53 19.83
N GLN A 810 -5.84 9.58 19.68
CA GLN A 810 -5.14 9.12 18.52
C GLN A 810 -4.16 8.02 18.92
N GLY A 811 -4.29 6.84 18.33
CA GLY A 811 -3.52 5.67 18.70
C GLY A 811 -2.01 5.84 18.51
N ASP A 812 -1.60 6.53 17.45
CA ASP A 812 -0.18 6.86 17.21
C ASP A 812 0.37 7.91 18.20
N ARG A 813 -0.48 8.61 18.96
CA ARG A 813 -0.05 9.74 19.78
C ARG A 813 -0.60 9.70 21.20
N MET A 814 -1.78 10.33 21.46
CA MET A 814 -2.25 10.51 22.82
C MET A 814 -3.73 10.91 22.91
N ASN A 815 -4.19 11.11 24.16
CA ASN A 815 -5.48 11.68 24.52
C ASN A 815 -5.42 13.23 24.57
N TYR A 816 -6.38 13.89 23.92
CA TYR A 816 -6.49 15.34 23.80
C TYR A 816 -7.64 15.93 24.65
N GLU A 817 -8.18 15.17 25.61
CA GLU A 817 -9.28 15.58 26.47
C GLU A 817 -8.94 16.83 27.28
N TYR A 818 -7.89 16.73 28.12
CA TYR A 818 -7.26 17.82 28.88
C TYR A 818 -5.83 17.43 29.28
N PRO A 819 -4.98 18.36 29.79
CA PRO A 819 -3.54 18.09 29.98
C PRO A 819 -3.16 16.88 30.83
N ASP A 820 -3.90 16.63 31.90
CA ASP A 820 -3.65 15.57 32.88
C ASP A 820 -4.56 14.34 32.71
N CYS A 821 -5.21 14.19 31.57
CA CYS A 821 -6.10 13.06 31.32
C CYS A 821 -5.33 11.75 31.21
N PRO A 822 -6.00 10.59 31.39
CA PRO A 822 -5.37 9.29 31.14
C PRO A 822 -4.83 9.18 29.71
N ARG A 823 -3.63 8.63 29.55
CA ARG A 823 -2.91 8.54 28.27
C ARG A 823 -2.64 9.92 27.61
N ALA A 824 -2.57 11.01 28.40
CA ALA A 824 -2.04 12.27 27.92
C ALA A 824 -0.54 12.13 27.70
N GLY A 825 -0.05 12.48 26.52
CA GLY A 825 1.38 12.39 26.22
C GLY A 825 2.20 13.50 26.90
N TYR A 826 1.59 14.62 27.22
CA TYR A 826 2.25 15.75 27.87
C TYR A 826 2.22 15.63 29.39
N ASP A 827 3.40 15.74 30.00
CA ASP A 827 3.52 15.86 31.46
C ASP A 827 3.70 17.33 31.85
N PRO A 828 2.67 18.00 32.39
CA PRO A 828 2.76 19.41 32.77
C PRO A 828 3.75 19.68 33.89
N LYS A 829 4.10 18.69 34.73
CA LYS A 829 5.05 18.84 35.86
C LYS A 829 6.49 18.91 35.35
N SER A 830 6.84 18.05 34.40
CA SER A 830 8.18 18.06 33.79
C SER A 830 8.27 19.01 32.60
N GLY A 831 7.17 19.47 32.04
CA GLY A 831 7.11 20.28 30.82
C GLY A 831 7.57 19.51 29.58
N LYS A 832 7.53 18.16 29.61
CA LYS A 832 8.02 17.32 28.53
C LYS A 832 6.89 16.76 27.69
N PHE A 833 7.17 16.73 26.42
CA PHE A 833 6.36 16.06 25.42
C PHE A 833 7.18 14.94 24.80
N PRO A 834 6.58 13.83 24.41
CA PRO A 834 7.25 12.88 23.54
C PRO A 834 7.72 13.57 22.25
N PRO A 835 8.94 13.31 21.76
CA PRO A 835 9.57 14.07 20.67
C PRO A 835 8.79 14.13 19.34
N GLN A 836 7.82 13.25 19.11
CA GLN A 836 7.10 13.14 17.84
C GLN A 836 5.71 13.75 17.82
N ILE A 837 5.21 14.25 18.93
CA ILE A 837 3.82 14.69 19.03
C ILE A 837 3.57 16.09 18.43
N GLY A 838 4.58 16.76 17.90
CA GLY A 838 4.40 18.05 17.21
C GLY A 838 4.24 19.25 18.17
N GLY A 839 4.77 19.18 19.39
CA GLY A 839 4.73 20.25 20.36
C GLY A 839 3.41 20.32 21.15
N TRP A 840 3.25 21.35 21.94
CA TRP A 840 2.12 21.51 22.85
C TRP A 840 1.43 22.86 22.66
N GLN A 841 0.13 22.79 22.41
CA GLN A 841 -0.76 23.95 22.22
C GLN A 841 -1.97 23.81 23.17
N PRO A 842 -1.87 24.31 24.42
CA PRO A 842 -2.88 24.06 25.45
C PRO A 842 -4.29 24.58 25.09
N SER A 843 -4.39 25.60 24.26
CA SER A 843 -5.68 26.12 23.76
C SER A 843 -6.46 25.09 22.93
N GLY A 844 -5.77 24.10 22.37
CA GLY A 844 -6.36 23.07 21.51
C GLY A 844 -7.02 21.91 22.25
N TYR A 845 -6.87 21.79 23.58
CA TYR A 845 -7.56 20.72 24.30
C TYR A 845 -9.08 20.78 24.14
N ILE A 846 -9.72 19.62 24.06
CA ILE A 846 -11.15 19.47 23.72
C ILE A 846 -12.06 20.09 24.79
N ASN A 847 -11.67 20.03 26.07
CA ASN A 847 -12.40 20.69 27.14
C ASN A 847 -12.58 22.21 26.90
N ASN A 848 -11.64 22.86 26.23
CA ASN A 848 -11.76 24.28 25.87
C ASN A 848 -12.83 24.52 24.81
N ALA A 849 -12.99 23.61 23.83
CA ALA A 849 -14.06 23.67 22.84
C ALA A 849 -15.45 23.48 23.48
N LEU A 850 -15.57 22.47 24.37
CA LEU A 850 -16.79 22.19 25.08
C LEU A 850 -17.19 23.37 26.01
N ALA A 851 -16.21 24.01 26.68
CA ALA A 851 -16.43 25.20 27.51
C ALA A 851 -16.89 26.43 26.69
N LYS A 852 -16.48 26.52 25.40
CA LYS A 852 -17.02 27.53 24.46
C LYS A 852 -18.49 27.22 24.03
N GLY A 853 -19.02 26.06 24.42
CA GLY A 853 -20.37 25.63 24.09
C GLY A 853 -20.46 24.85 22.77
N TYR A 854 -19.35 24.39 22.21
CA TYR A 854 -19.35 23.59 20.99
C TYR A 854 -19.97 22.20 21.25
N ARG A 855 -20.71 21.70 20.25
CA ARG A 855 -21.39 20.41 20.29
C ARG A 855 -20.55 19.38 19.53
N LEU A 856 -19.63 18.73 20.22
CA LEU A 856 -18.69 17.78 19.64
C LEU A 856 -18.91 16.38 20.21
N GLY A 857 -19.15 15.40 19.33
CA GLY A 857 -19.07 13.99 19.63
C GLY A 857 -17.63 13.50 19.62
N PHE A 858 -17.36 12.37 20.25
CA PHE A 858 -16.01 11.84 20.39
C PHE A 858 -15.77 10.66 19.48
N GLN A 859 -14.63 10.66 18.81
CA GLN A 859 -14.12 9.55 18.03
C GLN A 859 -12.63 9.32 18.34
N ALA A 860 -12.11 8.15 18.02
CA ALA A 860 -10.69 7.84 18.04
C ALA A 860 -10.28 7.17 16.72
N SER A 861 -9.01 7.29 16.38
CA SER A 861 -8.42 6.72 15.17
C SER A 861 -6.92 6.47 15.34
N SER A 862 -6.33 5.74 14.40
CA SER A 862 -4.93 5.27 14.49
C SER A 862 -3.92 6.30 14.04
N ASP A 863 -4.16 7.04 12.97
CA ASP A 863 -3.21 7.82 12.18
C ASP A 863 -2.27 6.88 11.39
N HIS A 864 -1.01 6.78 11.76
CA HIS A 864 -0.01 5.94 11.13
C HIS A 864 0.12 4.53 11.75
N TRP A 865 0.87 3.64 11.15
CA TRP A 865 1.41 2.36 11.61
C TRP A 865 0.42 1.21 11.69
N SER A 866 -0.62 1.27 12.50
CA SER A 866 -1.57 0.20 12.74
C SER A 866 -3.01 0.68 12.71
N THR A 867 -3.93 -0.14 12.19
CA THR A 867 -5.34 0.20 12.01
C THR A 867 -6.25 -0.29 13.14
N HIS A 868 -5.73 -0.84 14.23
CA HIS A 868 -6.62 -1.31 15.30
C HIS A 868 -6.10 -1.05 16.71
N ILE A 869 -5.58 0.14 16.88
CA ILE A 869 -5.14 0.66 18.17
C ILE A 869 -6.10 1.69 18.75
N SER A 870 -7.10 2.12 17.98
CA SER A 870 -8.19 2.95 18.45
C SER A 870 -9.31 3.05 17.41
N TYR A 871 -10.52 3.35 17.85
CA TYR A 871 -11.74 3.20 17.07
C TYR A 871 -12.71 4.36 17.22
N PHE A 872 -13.33 4.71 16.10
CA PHE A 872 -14.58 5.41 16.02
C PHE A 872 -15.71 4.38 15.96
N VAL A 873 -16.54 4.28 16.99
CA VAL A 873 -17.71 3.39 16.97
C VAL A 873 -18.96 4.22 16.73
N ALA A 874 -19.55 4.07 15.55
CA ALA A 874 -20.78 4.76 15.14
C ALA A 874 -22.02 3.95 15.58
N LEU A 875 -22.99 4.60 16.19
CA LEU A 875 -24.32 4.06 16.47
C LEU A 875 -25.22 4.37 15.26
N ALA A 876 -25.29 3.46 14.32
CA ALA A 876 -25.96 3.67 13.04
C ALA A 876 -27.20 2.78 12.89
N GLU A 877 -28.28 3.32 12.28
CA GLU A 877 -29.53 2.59 12.05
C GLU A 877 -29.39 1.55 10.91
N ARG A 878 -28.38 1.68 10.04
CA ARG A 878 -28.07 0.78 8.93
C ARG A 878 -26.57 0.66 8.74
N ARG A 879 -26.13 -0.38 8.01
CA ARG A 879 -24.73 -0.64 7.66
C ARG A 879 -24.43 -0.07 6.26
N ASP A 880 -24.51 1.26 6.12
CA ASP A 880 -24.22 1.95 4.87
C ASP A 880 -23.53 3.31 5.12
N ARG A 881 -22.97 3.90 4.07
CA ARG A 881 -22.23 5.16 4.12
C ARG A 881 -23.03 6.33 4.69
N GLU A 882 -24.30 6.46 4.27
CA GLU A 882 -25.16 7.55 4.73
C GLU A 882 -25.50 7.41 6.22
N ALA A 883 -25.74 6.20 6.70
CA ALA A 883 -26.03 5.95 8.09
C ALA A 883 -24.82 6.22 9.02
N ILE A 884 -23.59 5.89 8.57
CA ILE A 884 -22.36 6.20 9.29
C ILE A 884 -22.16 7.73 9.35
N LEU A 885 -22.28 8.42 8.21
CA LEU A 885 -22.18 9.87 8.15
C LEU A 885 -23.23 10.58 9.02
N GLU A 886 -24.46 10.07 9.02
CA GLU A 886 -25.56 10.63 9.84
C GLU A 886 -25.34 10.37 11.34
N ALA A 887 -24.78 9.19 11.72
CA ALA A 887 -24.39 8.93 13.09
C ALA A 887 -23.34 9.94 13.57
N ALA A 888 -22.33 10.24 12.75
CA ALA A 888 -21.33 11.26 13.03
C ALA A 888 -21.97 12.65 13.18
N ARG A 889 -22.86 13.05 12.26
CA ARG A 889 -23.59 14.35 12.33
C ARG A 889 -24.40 14.51 13.61
N LYS A 890 -25.00 13.44 14.06
CA LYS A 890 -25.79 13.41 15.31
C LYS A 890 -24.94 13.19 16.55
N ARG A 891 -23.62 12.98 16.38
CA ARG A 891 -22.73 12.63 17.50
C ARG A 891 -23.12 11.32 18.20
N HIS A 892 -23.90 10.47 17.53
CA HIS A 892 -24.27 9.14 17.97
C HIS A 892 -23.06 8.20 17.78
N CYS A 893 -22.04 8.42 18.59
CA CYS A 893 -20.80 7.69 18.49
C CYS A 893 -20.03 7.72 19.82
N TYR A 894 -19.00 6.89 19.90
CA TYR A 894 -18.04 6.92 20.97
C TYR A 894 -16.63 6.56 20.49
N ALA A 895 -15.63 6.99 21.26
CA ALA A 895 -14.24 6.66 21.06
C ALA A 895 -13.85 5.46 21.92
N ALA A 896 -12.98 4.58 21.41
CA ALA A 896 -12.43 3.47 22.20
C ALA A 896 -11.01 3.14 21.75
N THR A 897 -10.18 2.66 22.65
CA THR A 897 -8.83 2.19 22.38
C THR A 897 -8.77 0.67 22.21
N ASP A 898 -9.85 -0.03 22.52
CA ASP A 898 -9.98 -1.47 22.33
C ASP A 898 -11.44 -1.83 21.97
N ASN A 899 -11.76 -3.12 21.80
CA ASN A 899 -13.09 -3.65 21.47
C ASN A 899 -14.08 -3.56 22.65
N ILE A 900 -14.29 -2.34 23.14
CA ILE A 900 -15.16 -2.04 24.29
C ILE A 900 -16.55 -1.67 23.81
N ILE A 901 -17.57 -2.37 24.25
CA ILE A 901 -18.97 -1.96 24.09
C ILE A 901 -19.27 -0.91 25.17
N LEU A 902 -19.71 0.26 24.72
CA LEU A 902 -20.18 1.33 25.62
C LEU A 902 -21.56 1.82 25.14
N ASP A 903 -22.58 1.64 26.01
CA ASP A 903 -23.94 2.07 25.74
C ASP A 903 -24.42 2.95 26.90
N VAL A 904 -24.61 4.23 26.63
CA VAL A 904 -25.06 5.22 27.61
C VAL A 904 -26.39 5.80 27.18
N ARG A 905 -27.37 5.77 28.08
CA ARG A 905 -28.74 6.25 27.83
C ARG A 905 -29.30 7.07 28.99
N SER A 906 -30.22 7.97 28.67
CA SER A 906 -31.09 8.65 29.63
C SER A 906 -32.52 8.64 29.12
N GLY A 907 -33.32 7.69 29.58
CA GLY A 907 -34.66 7.41 29.03
C GLY A 907 -34.59 6.96 27.57
N THR A 908 -35.15 7.79 26.67
CA THR A 908 -35.11 7.56 25.20
C THR A 908 -33.90 8.18 24.51
N HIS A 909 -33.08 8.95 25.23
CA HIS A 909 -31.93 9.65 24.71
C HIS A 909 -30.67 8.76 24.77
N ILE A 910 -29.82 8.89 23.74
CA ILE A 910 -28.53 8.22 23.64
C ILE A 910 -27.40 9.25 23.60
N MET A 911 -26.14 8.80 23.67
CA MET A 911 -24.98 9.68 23.55
C MET A 911 -25.04 10.53 22.28
N GLY A 912 -24.68 11.81 22.41
CA GLY A 912 -24.80 12.82 21.35
C GLY A 912 -26.10 13.65 21.37
N ASP A 913 -27.15 13.22 22.06
CA ASP A 913 -28.43 13.90 22.10
C ASP A 913 -28.39 15.17 22.96
N GLU A 914 -29.32 16.09 22.68
CA GLU A 914 -29.61 17.28 23.48
C GLU A 914 -31.12 17.31 23.81
N TRP A 915 -31.46 17.49 25.12
CA TRP A 915 -32.88 17.58 25.57
C TRP A 915 -33.05 18.48 26.77
N GLU A 916 -34.29 18.75 27.10
CA GLU A 916 -34.70 19.50 28.29
C GLU A 916 -35.42 18.62 29.30
N THR A 917 -35.19 18.87 30.58
CA THR A 917 -35.84 18.11 31.66
C THR A 917 -36.09 18.97 32.87
N MET A 918 -37.12 18.61 33.67
CA MET A 918 -37.43 19.19 35.00
C MET A 918 -37.01 18.22 36.14
N GLN A 919 -36.58 17.03 35.82
CA GLN A 919 -36.10 16.04 36.79
C GLN A 919 -34.57 15.86 36.62
N PRO A 920 -33.84 15.51 37.67
CA PRO A 920 -32.45 15.14 37.57
C PRO A 920 -32.26 14.04 36.53
N PRO A 921 -31.30 14.20 35.57
CA PRO A 921 -31.08 13.19 34.56
C PRO A 921 -30.56 11.89 35.19
N ILE A 922 -31.11 10.78 34.78
CA ILE A 922 -30.68 9.43 35.17
C ILE A 922 -30.00 8.79 33.99
N PHE A 923 -28.74 8.46 34.14
CA PHE A 923 -27.94 7.79 33.09
C PHE A 923 -27.82 6.30 33.41
N GLN A 924 -28.14 5.47 32.43
CA GLN A 924 -27.95 4.02 32.45
C GLN A 924 -26.69 3.74 31.57
N ILE A 925 -25.73 3.05 32.13
CA ILE A 925 -24.43 2.79 31.51
C ILE A 925 -24.25 1.28 31.45
N TYR A 926 -24.10 0.76 30.23
CA TYR A 926 -23.69 -0.62 30.02
C TYR A 926 -22.30 -0.63 29.40
N VAL A 927 -21.40 -1.39 29.99
CA VAL A 927 -20.03 -1.56 29.52
C VAL A 927 -19.70 -3.04 29.41
N ARG A 928 -19.12 -3.47 28.30
CA ARG A 928 -18.50 -4.78 28.17
C ARG A 928 -17.09 -4.58 27.58
N GLY A 929 -16.08 -4.81 28.39
CA GLY A 929 -14.67 -4.70 28.03
C GLY A 929 -14.09 -6.00 27.46
N THR A 930 -12.82 -5.92 27.13
CA THR A 930 -11.91 -7.03 26.80
C THR A 930 -11.12 -7.47 28.02
N ALA A 931 -11.04 -6.59 29.05
CA ALA A 931 -10.51 -6.84 30.38
C ALA A 931 -11.47 -6.33 31.45
N GLU A 932 -11.16 -6.57 32.72
CA GLU A 932 -11.96 -6.11 33.85
C GLU A 932 -12.11 -4.59 33.86
N ILE A 933 -13.32 -4.08 34.07
CA ILE A 933 -13.59 -2.64 34.20
C ILE A 933 -13.07 -2.17 35.56
N LYS A 934 -12.13 -1.26 35.53
CA LYS A 934 -11.56 -0.61 36.72
C LYS A 934 -12.53 0.41 37.29
N GLN A 935 -12.98 1.33 36.44
CA GLN A 935 -13.86 2.43 36.82
C GLN A 935 -14.57 3.05 35.61
N VAL A 936 -15.65 3.77 35.89
CA VAL A 936 -16.32 4.66 34.94
C VAL A 936 -16.41 6.05 35.59
N ASP A 937 -15.69 7.02 35.03
CA ASP A 937 -15.78 8.41 35.46
C ASP A 937 -17.01 9.06 34.79
N VAL A 938 -17.76 9.82 35.58
CA VAL A 938 -18.85 10.68 35.14
C VAL A 938 -18.31 12.11 35.04
N ILE A 939 -18.25 12.63 33.85
CA ILE A 939 -17.75 14.00 33.60
C ILE A 939 -18.95 14.91 33.29
N ARG A 940 -19.09 15.97 34.09
CA ARG A 940 -20.05 17.07 33.87
C ARG A 940 -19.27 18.36 33.69
N ASP A 941 -19.49 19.09 32.59
CA ASP A 941 -18.89 20.40 32.32
C ASP A 941 -17.36 20.39 32.49
N SER A 942 -16.68 19.40 31.92
CA SER A 942 -15.24 19.14 32.03
C SER A 942 -14.72 18.77 33.44
N GLN A 943 -15.60 18.47 34.40
CA GLN A 943 -15.21 18.06 35.74
C GLN A 943 -15.64 16.62 36.03
N VAL A 944 -14.76 15.81 36.60
CA VAL A 944 -15.15 14.49 37.13
C VAL A 944 -16.00 14.72 38.38
N VAL A 945 -17.33 14.48 38.28
CA VAL A 945 -18.29 14.69 39.36
C VAL A 945 -18.59 13.39 40.13
N ALA A 946 -18.27 12.23 39.56
CA ALA A 946 -18.36 10.92 40.19
C ALA A 946 -17.41 9.94 39.50
N THR A 947 -16.94 8.95 40.29
CA THR A 947 -16.23 7.77 39.77
C THR A 947 -17.00 6.55 40.27
N LEU A 948 -17.49 5.75 39.34
CA LEU A 948 -18.22 4.51 39.64
C LEU A 948 -17.23 3.35 39.59
N GLU A 949 -17.10 2.64 40.70
CA GLU A 949 -16.22 1.47 40.81
C GLU A 949 -16.64 0.35 39.83
N GLY A 950 -15.67 -0.19 39.11
CA GLY A 950 -15.92 -1.28 38.19
C GLY A 950 -15.79 -2.64 38.84
N GLY A 951 -16.60 -3.22 39.53
CA GLY A 951 -16.67 -4.48 40.29
C GLY A 951 -15.79 -5.68 39.92
N ARG A 952 -14.63 -5.48 39.33
CA ARG A 952 -13.69 -6.52 38.83
C ARG A 952 -14.34 -7.53 37.87
N SER A 953 -15.09 -7.02 36.92
CA SER A 953 -15.73 -7.81 35.87
C SER A 953 -15.57 -7.10 34.53
N GLU A 954 -15.46 -7.86 33.46
CA GLU A 954 -15.46 -7.32 32.07
C GLU A 954 -16.82 -6.71 31.71
N GLU A 955 -17.92 -7.09 32.39
CA GLU A 955 -19.27 -6.59 32.12
C GLU A 955 -19.84 -5.83 33.33
N GLN A 956 -20.33 -4.62 33.08
CA GLN A 956 -20.93 -3.76 34.09
C GLN A 956 -22.24 -3.15 33.60
N ARG A 957 -23.21 -3.05 34.53
CA ARG A 957 -24.46 -2.32 34.37
C ARG A 957 -24.58 -1.35 35.53
N LEU A 958 -24.37 -0.08 35.24
CA LEU A 958 -24.31 0.99 36.21
C LEU A 958 -25.45 1.98 35.97
N ALA A 959 -25.83 2.71 37.01
CA ALA A 959 -26.74 3.85 36.90
C ALA A 959 -26.22 4.97 37.76
N TRP A 960 -26.35 6.19 37.25
CA TRP A 960 -25.98 7.40 37.97
C TRP A 960 -27.00 8.48 37.73
N THR A 961 -27.35 9.21 38.81
CA THR A 961 -28.27 10.34 38.78
C THR A 961 -27.50 11.55 39.28
N ASP A 962 -27.60 12.70 38.58
CA ASP A 962 -26.99 13.93 39.07
C ASP A 962 -27.64 14.34 40.39
N PRO A 963 -26.89 14.32 41.50
CA PRO A 963 -27.47 14.63 42.81
C PRO A 963 -27.81 16.09 43.00
N LYS A 964 -27.20 16.97 42.20
CA LYS A 964 -27.35 18.43 42.31
C LYS A 964 -27.25 19.12 40.94
N PRO A 965 -28.17 18.86 40.00
CA PRO A 965 -28.17 19.57 38.74
C PRO A 965 -28.53 21.03 38.99
N GLU A 966 -27.71 21.93 38.50
CA GLU A 966 -28.00 23.35 38.53
C GLU A 966 -28.96 23.71 37.37
N ARG A 967 -29.76 24.80 37.55
CA ARG A 967 -30.68 25.27 36.54
C ARG A 967 -29.89 25.90 35.38
N ASN A 968 -29.48 25.09 34.44
CA ASN A 968 -28.69 25.46 33.25
C ASN A 968 -28.61 24.33 32.24
N LEU A 969 -27.87 24.57 31.20
CA LEU A 969 -27.48 23.58 30.25
C LEU A 969 -26.12 22.95 30.69
N HIS A 970 -26.11 21.66 30.89
CA HIS A 970 -24.95 20.87 31.24
C HIS A 970 -24.67 19.87 30.15
N TYR A 971 -23.41 19.44 30.02
CA TYR A 971 -23.05 18.28 29.22
C TYR A 971 -22.42 17.22 30.10
N TYR A 972 -22.80 15.97 29.81
CA TYR A 972 -22.33 14.77 30.53
C TYR A 972 -21.73 13.81 29.54
N TYR A 973 -20.55 13.26 29.87
CA TYR A 973 -20.01 12.11 29.18
C TYR A 973 -19.33 11.16 30.14
N PHE A 974 -19.08 9.93 29.69
CA PHE A 974 -18.64 8.83 30.52
C PHE A 974 -17.33 8.29 29.96
N ARG A 975 -16.29 8.23 30.79
CA ARG A 975 -15.00 7.68 30.46
C ARG A 975 -14.81 6.36 31.20
N VAL A 976 -14.74 5.26 30.44
CA VAL A 976 -14.45 3.92 30.95
C VAL A 976 -12.94 3.71 30.99
N MET A 977 -12.44 3.07 32.02
CA MET A 977 -11.07 2.61 32.14
C MET A 977 -11.08 1.13 32.54
N GLN A 978 -10.35 0.32 31.78
CA GLN A 978 -10.09 -1.09 32.09
C GLN A 978 -8.86 -1.23 33.01
N THR A 979 -8.65 -2.43 33.57
CA THR A 979 -7.48 -2.73 34.44
C THR A 979 -6.17 -2.81 33.66
N ASP A 980 -6.23 -3.12 32.37
CA ASP A 980 -5.09 -3.09 31.44
C ASP A 980 -4.75 -1.69 30.91
N GLY A 981 -5.57 -0.68 31.24
CA GLY A 981 -5.37 0.72 30.85
C GLY A 981 -6.08 1.15 29.58
N GLU A 982 -6.84 0.23 28.92
CA GLU A 982 -7.66 0.58 27.78
C GLU A 982 -8.87 1.44 28.17
N LEU A 983 -9.30 2.32 27.24
CA LEU A 983 -10.24 3.40 27.49
C LEU A 983 -11.40 3.42 26.49
N ALA A 984 -12.56 3.94 26.92
CA ALA A 984 -13.62 4.36 26.02
C ALA A 984 -14.29 5.65 26.53
N TRP A 985 -14.74 6.51 25.61
CA TRP A 985 -15.39 7.79 25.92
C TRP A 985 -16.71 7.90 25.16
N SER A 986 -17.84 7.96 25.86
CA SER A 986 -19.10 8.31 25.21
C SER A 986 -19.09 9.72 24.66
N SER A 987 -19.75 9.99 23.55
CA SER A 987 -20.04 11.37 23.15
C SER A 987 -20.85 12.08 24.24
N PRO A 988 -20.63 13.41 24.44
CA PRO A 988 -21.39 14.20 25.39
C PRO A 988 -22.90 14.16 25.10
N MET A 989 -23.67 14.21 26.18
CA MET A 989 -25.12 14.37 26.18
C MET A 989 -25.46 15.73 26.84
N TRP A 990 -26.18 16.60 26.13
CA TRP A 990 -26.50 17.96 26.59
C TRP A 990 -27.87 17.98 27.21
N VAL A 991 -27.92 18.35 28.47
CA VAL A 991 -29.16 18.34 29.25
C VAL A 991 -29.45 19.74 29.80
N ARG A 992 -30.54 20.32 29.34
CA ARG A 992 -31.05 21.60 29.89
C ARG A 992 -31.96 21.34 31.05
N TYR A 993 -31.48 21.61 32.24
CA TYR A 993 -32.28 21.47 33.46
C TYR A 993 -33.03 22.75 33.76
N LYS A 994 -34.38 22.68 33.92
CA LYS A 994 -35.24 23.84 33.99
C LYS A 994 -35.88 24.09 35.36
N ARG A 995 -35.65 23.25 36.35
CA ARG A 995 -36.23 23.31 37.68
C ARG A 995 -35.59 24.36 38.56
#